data_908c4ff8bcaf7df8b9e7373206ce8f8a
#
_entry.id   908c4ff8bcaf7df8b9e7373206ce8f8a
#
_cell.length_a   1.000
_cell.length_b   1.000
_cell.length_c   1.000
_cell.angle_alpha   90.00
_cell.angle_beta   90.00
_cell.angle_gamma   90.00
#
_symmetry.space_group_name_H-M   'P 1'
#
loop_
_entity.id
_entity.type
_entity.pdbx_description
1 polymer ?
#
loop_
_entity_poly.entity_id
_entity_poly.type
_entity_poly.pdbx_seq_one_letter_code
_entity_poly.pdbx_strand_id
1 'polypeptide(L)'
;MMPLRISLGIFVACVLAFGLPTLAAQAPTRKAGPAARSTAAASKSEAPKTDTAQQHFDSAQTFQLAGDFDGAAKEYRRAIAIGLDHLGNLRAARHDYAGGEQLLEQALTADPDNPDPAVDLAITELYSGDMPKAETDAKAVLQKNPDHVRARVLLGKIDFLQGNYQAAADELQAALALATDFDVAYSLALADLELKKTSLATVLFDEMKNSLPESAQLHTLIGRAFLATGYPQLATKEFERATTLDSKYPQVHFYLGLASLFSAQAPDVAYGESQLDLAKAEASLQEAMKLQPRDPRPFFYLGRCYALEQQWEKAAEAYRSVIKLTPAAQQMDAAMAGAYEGLAEALRKLGKNPEADAESAKAQQLHAALQKDGASAGASDTRKTNGDSDQHELQSMMLRPSDSEQYDAKAEAAYTKSVSALLGQAYHNLGVIEARVSRYAQAAEEFSQAASWEPSIPRLDRNWGLAAFRAEKYDQATGPLERELRRTPNDVSIREMLGVCYYMSDHFAESAEVLRPVLDQLSDNAGLLYAAGTSLVRSGDAKNGARVFSRMLEKDQTVPAVHLMLAQAYAQEQNYPDARAEFARALQLDPHTAEAHYGSGMAALKQGKLDASADEFQQELSVNPGYIPAEYQLGYVRLEMHQADTAIPLFQDVVSRQPNHSDAYYELGKALLEQGKVKDAIQDLETSIHLHPTDYAYYQLSVAYRRDGRADDAEQAVLMYQKLRPKPHVSQQ
;
A
#
# COMPACT_ATOMS: atom_id res chain seq x y z
N MET A 1 26.59 22.41 -9.53
CA MET A 1 26.58 22.79 -8.10
C MET A 1 26.46 21.51 -7.30
N MET A 2 27.56 20.94 -6.82
CA MET A 2 27.53 19.88 -5.80
C MET A 2 27.53 20.55 -4.43
N PRO A 3 26.63 20.21 -3.51
CA PRO A 3 26.70 20.72 -2.15
C PRO A 3 27.89 20.11 -1.45
N LEU A 4 28.80 20.97 -0.96
CA LEU A 4 29.83 20.56 -0.01
C LEU A 4 29.14 19.92 1.21
N ARG A 5 29.27 18.60 1.37
CA ARG A 5 28.99 17.88 2.60
C ARG A 5 30.10 18.22 3.58
N ILE A 6 29.93 19.33 4.32
CA ILE A 6 30.74 19.58 5.52
C ILE A 6 30.45 18.43 6.47
N SER A 7 31.52 17.79 6.96
CA SER A 7 31.47 16.55 7.73
C SER A 7 30.48 16.65 8.90
N LEU A 8 29.39 15.93 8.77
CA LEU A 8 28.21 15.88 9.65
C LEU A 8 28.52 15.41 11.09
N GLY A 9 29.77 14.97 11.37
CA GLY A 9 30.13 14.32 12.62
C GLY A 9 30.14 15.20 13.87
N ILE A 10 30.25 16.53 13.73
CA ILE A 10 30.32 17.45 14.88
C ILE A 10 28.94 18.08 15.18
N PHE A 11 28.04 18.14 14.21
CA PHE A 11 26.73 18.79 14.33
C PHE A 11 25.65 17.91 14.99
N VAL A 12 25.73 16.60 14.87
CA VAL A 12 24.72 15.66 15.41
C VAL A 12 24.71 15.65 16.95
N ALA A 13 25.83 15.91 17.59
CA ALA A 13 25.89 15.93 19.04
C ALA A 13 25.18 17.14 19.71
N CYS A 14 25.02 18.25 18.99
CA CYS A 14 24.36 19.45 19.51
C CYS A 14 22.85 19.49 19.37
N VAL A 15 22.26 18.71 18.46
CA VAL A 15 20.79 18.69 18.20
C VAL A 15 20.03 17.91 19.30
N LEU A 16 20.72 17.06 20.07
CA LEU A 16 20.09 16.19 21.07
C LEU A 16 19.69 16.88 22.41
N ALA A 17 19.89 18.19 22.56
CA ALA A 17 19.63 18.92 23.79
C ALA A 17 18.29 19.67 23.83
N PHE A 18 17.26 19.24 23.10
CA PHE A 18 15.90 19.74 23.33
C PHE A 18 15.36 19.21 24.66
N GLY A 19 15.11 20.12 25.61
CA GLY A 19 14.47 19.80 26.88
C GLY A 19 13.13 19.11 26.63
N LEU A 20 12.94 17.94 27.21
CA LEU A 20 11.81 17.04 27.04
C LEU A 20 10.47 17.69 27.36
N PRO A 21 9.54 17.84 26.42
CA PRO A 21 8.15 17.64 26.78
C PRO A 21 7.93 16.14 26.94
N THR A 22 7.61 15.70 28.14
CA THR A 22 7.29 14.30 28.45
C THR A 22 6.19 13.81 27.53
N LEU A 23 6.41 12.67 26.86
CA LEU A 23 5.37 11.90 26.21
C LEU A 23 4.33 11.51 27.27
N ALA A 24 3.22 12.23 27.34
CA ALA A 24 2.20 12.00 28.33
C ALA A 24 1.20 10.96 27.82
N ALA A 25 1.22 9.78 28.42
CA ALA A 25 0.12 8.84 28.30
C ALA A 25 -1.12 9.44 28.98
N GLN A 26 -2.22 9.62 28.26
CA GLN A 26 -3.50 9.97 28.86
C GLN A 26 -4.15 8.71 29.44
N ALA A 27 -4.47 8.75 30.72
CA ALA A 27 -5.38 7.80 31.31
C ALA A 27 -6.80 8.01 30.72
N PRO A 28 -7.52 6.93 30.34
CA PRO A 28 -8.86 7.07 29.79
C PRO A 28 -9.82 7.61 30.84
N THR A 29 -10.46 8.75 30.56
CA THR A 29 -11.55 9.26 31.37
C THR A 29 -12.81 8.44 31.09
N ARG A 30 -13.12 7.49 31.97
CA ARG A 30 -14.41 6.81 31.97
C ARG A 30 -15.53 7.82 32.29
N LYS A 31 -16.38 8.12 31.31
CA LYS A 31 -17.74 8.59 31.59
C LYS A 31 -18.62 7.36 31.83
N ALA A 32 -18.98 7.14 33.08
CA ALA A 32 -19.97 6.16 33.46
C ALA A 32 -21.36 6.62 32.97
N GLY A 33 -21.95 5.87 32.03
CA GLY A 33 -23.38 5.96 31.68
C GLY A 33 -24.20 4.94 32.51
N PRO A 34 -25.49 5.19 32.79
CA PRO A 34 -26.26 4.42 33.75
C PRO A 34 -26.63 3.04 33.24
N ALA A 35 -26.47 2.05 34.12
CA ALA A 35 -26.81 0.65 33.91
C ALA A 35 -28.35 0.50 33.76
N ALA A 36 -28.79 -0.01 32.62
CA ALA A 36 -30.14 -0.59 32.47
C ALA A 36 -30.09 -2.08 32.89
N ARG A 37 -30.76 -2.40 34.02
CA ARG A 37 -31.03 -3.78 34.42
C ARG A 37 -32.07 -4.37 33.46
N SER A 38 -31.72 -5.44 32.76
CA SER A 38 -32.71 -6.36 32.18
C SER A 38 -32.41 -7.76 32.72
N THR A 39 -33.38 -8.26 33.49
CA THR A 39 -33.44 -9.63 34.02
C THR A 39 -34.04 -10.53 32.94
N ALA A 40 -33.24 -11.43 32.39
CA ALA A 40 -33.72 -12.67 31.77
C ALA A 40 -32.68 -13.76 32.05
N ALA A 41 -33.09 -14.72 32.90
CA ALA A 41 -32.29 -15.92 33.17
C ALA A 41 -32.38 -16.86 31.95
N ALA A 42 -31.28 -16.98 31.24
CA ALA A 42 -31.07 -18.07 30.30
C ALA A 42 -29.78 -18.82 30.74
N SER A 43 -29.86 -20.13 30.77
CA SER A 43 -28.83 -21.08 31.19
C SER A 43 -27.49 -20.78 30.52
N LYS A 44 -26.49 -20.54 31.33
CA LYS A 44 -25.11 -20.41 30.89
C LYS A 44 -24.57 -21.80 30.48
N SER A 45 -24.53 -22.06 29.20
CA SER A 45 -23.45 -22.83 28.59
C SER A 45 -22.25 -21.90 28.56
N GLU A 46 -21.20 -22.17 29.32
CA GLU A 46 -19.92 -21.46 29.16
C GLU A 46 -19.35 -21.85 27.79
N ALA A 47 -19.55 -20.98 26.82
CA ALA A 47 -18.75 -20.98 25.60
C ALA A 47 -17.28 -20.80 25.99
N PRO A 48 -16.32 -21.48 25.35
CA PRO A 48 -14.91 -21.27 25.60
C PRO A 48 -14.64 -19.77 25.47
N LYS A 49 -13.89 -19.21 26.41
CA LYS A 49 -13.48 -17.80 26.39
C LYS A 49 -12.63 -17.60 25.14
N THR A 50 -13.24 -17.16 24.06
CA THR A 50 -12.50 -16.76 22.86
C THR A 50 -11.63 -15.58 23.21
N ASP A 51 -10.32 -15.73 23.05
CA ASP A 51 -9.34 -14.67 23.17
C ASP A 51 -9.69 -13.57 22.18
N THR A 52 -9.99 -12.37 22.67
CA THR A 52 -10.42 -11.27 21.81
C THR A 52 -9.38 -10.16 21.79
N ALA A 53 -9.29 -9.43 20.67
CA ALA A 53 -8.41 -8.27 20.55
C ALA A 53 -8.63 -7.27 21.72
N GLN A 54 -9.89 -7.10 22.18
CA GLN A 54 -10.21 -6.22 23.29
C GLN A 54 -9.65 -6.73 24.63
N GLN A 55 -9.67 -8.04 24.87
CA GLN A 55 -9.10 -8.61 26.10
C GLN A 55 -7.60 -8.40 26.19
N HIS A 56 -6.88 -8.62 25.08
CA HIS A 56 -5.44 -8.35 25.01
C HIS A 56 -5.13 -6.86 25.13
N PHE A 57 -5.95 -6.00 24.53
CA PHE A 57 -5.82 -4.55 24.69
C PHE A 57 -6.00 -4.10 26.14
N ASP A 58 -7.02 -4.59 26.85
CA ASP A 58 -7.26 -4.28 28.28
C ASP A 58 -6.14 -4.85 29.16
N SER A 59 -5.63 -6.03 28.85
CA SER A 59 -4.47 -6.64 29.50
C SER A 59 -3.21 -5.77 29.33
N ALA A 60 -2.96 -5.32 28.11
CA ALA A 60 -1.84 -4.44 27.77
C ALA A 60 -1.89 -3.13 28.59
N GLN A 61 -3.07 -2.51 28.69
CA GLN A 61 -3.26 -1.33 29.54
C GLN A 61 -2.95 -1.60 31.02
N THR A 62 -3.33 -2.77 31.51
CA THR A 62 -3.06 -3.18 32.88
C THR A 62 -1.55 -3.31 33.14
N PHE A 63 -0.82 -4.00 32.26
CA PHE A 63 0.65 -4.09 32.30
C PHE A 63 1.32 -2.71 32.21
N GLN A 64 0.84 -1.86 31.29
CA GLN A 64 1.36 -0.50 31.13
C GLN A 64 1.19 0.35 32.41
N LEU A 65 0.03 0.26 33.06
CA LEU A 65 -0.23 0.95 34.34
C LEU A 65 0.64 0.41 35.47
N ALA A 66 0.95 -0.88 35.47
CA ALA A 66 1.86 -1.51 36.41
C ALA A 66 3.35 -1.19 36.15
N GLY A 67 3.66 -0.56 35.02
CA GLY A 67 5.04 -0.24 34.61
C GLY A 67 5.78 -1.38 33.91
N ASP A 68 5.10 -2.49 33.63
CA ASP A 68 5.62 -3.60 32.82
C ASP A 68 5.40 -3.31 31.34
N PHE A 69 6.35 -2.58 30.74
CA PHE A 69 6.24 -2.15 29.34
C PHE A 69 6.49 -3.28 28.34
N ASP A 70 7.28 -4.29 28.70
CA ASP A 70 7.53 -5.45 27.83
C ASP A 70 6.28 -6.33 27.75
N GLY A 71 5.64 -6.60 28.91
CA GLY A 71 4.36 -7.29 28.96
C GLY A 71 3.27 -6.54 28.21
N ALA A 72 3.20 -5.21 28.39
CA ALA A 72 2.25 -4.37 27.68
C ALA A 72 2.47 -4.40 26.15
N ALA A 73 3.71 -4.28 25.69
CA ALA A 73 4.03 -4.34 24.26
C ALA A 73 3.65 -5.68 23.62
N LYS A 74 3.88 -6.78 24.33
CA LYS A 74 3.49 -8.12 23.86
C LYS A 74 1.97 -8.23 23.69
N GLU A 75 1.23 -7.77 24.70
CA GLU A 75 -0.23 -7.84 24.66
C GLU A 75 -0.84 -6.87 23.61
N TYR A 76 -0.26 -5.66 23.41
CA TYR A 76 -0.69 -4.79 22.31
C TYR A 76 -0.44 -5.44 20.93
N ARG A 77 0.71 -6.10 20.71
CA ARG A 77 0.98 -6.81 19.45
C ARG A 77 0.00 -7.95 19.20
N ARG A 78 -0.38 -8.70 20.26
CA ARG A 78 -1.45 -9.72 20.15
C ARG A 78 -2.79 -9.11 19.80
N ALA A 79 -3.18 -8.01 20.46
CA ALA A 79 -4.42 -7.30 20.13
C ALA A 79 -4.44 -6.82 18.68
N ILE A 80 -3.30 -6.30 18.20
CA ILE A 80 -3.11 -5.89 16.81
C ILE A 80 -3.26 -7.09 15.87
N ALA A 81 -2.56 -8.19 16.13
CA ALA A 81 -2.60 -9.38 15.30
C ALA A 81 -4.02 -9.94 15.15
N ILE A 82 -4.74 -10.11 16.27
CA ILE A 82 -6.13 -10.59 16.27
C ILE A 82 -7.06 -9.60 15.54
N GLY A 83 -6.88 -8.30 15.74
CA GLY A 83 -7.70 -7.28 15.06
C GLY A 83 -7.49 -7.26 13.55
N LEU A 84 -6.24 -7.38 13.10
CA LEU A 84 -5.89 -7.46 11.67
C LEU A 84 -6.38 -8.75 11.04
N ASP A 85 -6.23 -9.88 11.74
CA ASP A 85 -6.72 -11.19 11.32
C ASP A 85 -8.24 -11.17 11.06
N HIS A 86 -9.01 -10.66 12.02
CA HIS A 86 -10.47 -10.52 11.84
C HIS A 86 -10.84 -9.64 10.65
N LEU A 87 -10.15 -8.50 10.44
CA LEU A 87 -10.42 -7.64 9.29
C LEU A 87 -9.99 -8.28 7.98
N GLY A 88 -8.90 -9.06 7.98
CA GLY A 88 -8.43 -9.84 6.84
C GLY A 88 -9.47 -10.86 6.41
N ASN A 89 -10.00 -11.63 7.37
CA ASN A 89 -11.06 -12.61 7.14
C ASN A 89 -12.36 -11.97 6.62
N LEU A 90 -12.75 -10.80 7.15
CA LEU A 90 -13.90 -10.06 6.64
C LEU A 90 -13.73 -9.60 5.19
N ARG A 91 -12.52 -9.18 4.79
CA ARG A 91 -12.24 -8.83 3.40
C ARG A 91 -12.28 -10.04 2.48
N ALA A 92 -11.65 -11.14 2.89
CA ALA A 92 -11.67 -12.41 2.16
C ALA A 92 -13.10 -12.92 1.94
N ALA A 93 -13.97 -12.82 2.96
CA ALA A 93 -15.39 -13.20 2.87
C ALA A 93 -16.18 -12.33 1.85
N ARG A 94 -15.68 -11.14 1.53
CA ARG A 94 -16.22 -10.26 0.47
C ARG A 94 -15.53 -10.43 -0.89
N HIS A 95 -14.73 -11.45 -1.06
CA HIS A 95 -13.92 -11.72 -2.26
C HIS A 95 -12.83 -10.66 -2.52
N ASP A 96 -12.51 -9.79 -1.54
CA ASP A 96 -11.31 -8.95 -1.56
C ASP A 96 -10.13 -9.74 -0.99
N TYR A 97 -9.70 -10.75 -1.73
CA TYR A 97 -8.65 -11.67 -1.29
C TYR A 97 -7.30 -10.95 -1.11
N ALA A 98 -6.92 -10.10 -2.06
CA ALA A 98 -5.65 -9.36 -1.97
C ALA A 98 -5.61 -8.43 -0.75
N GLY A 99 -6.70 -7.73 -0.46
CA GLY A 99 -6.82 -6.90 0.75
C GLY A 99 -6.86 -7.74 2.02
N GLY A 100 -7.42 -8.95 1.97
CA GLY A 100 -7.40 -9.93 3.05
C GLY A 100 -5.99 -10.43 3.34
N GLU A 101 -5.28 -10.93 2.33
CA GLU A 101 -3.89 -11.41 2.43
C GLU A 101 -2.97 -10.36 3.04
N GLN A 102 -3.04 -9.10 2.59
CA GLN A 102 -2.22 -8.01 3.12
C GLN A 102 -2.42 -7.80 4.63
N LEU A 103 -3.65 -7.88 5.14
CA LEU A 103 -3.94 -7.71 6.56
C LEU A 103 -3.47 -8.92 7.37
N LEU A 104 -3.62 -10.14 6.84
CA LEU A 104 -3.17 -11.37 7.48
C LEU A 104 -1.63 -11.44 7.56
N GLU A 105 -0.91 -10.99 6.53
CA GLU A 105 0.55 -10.83 6.58
C GLU A 105 1.00 -9.82 7.65
N GLN A 106 0.27 -8.70 7.79
CA GLN A 106 0.53 -7.74 8.86
C GLN A 106 0.24 -8.35 10.24
N ALA A 107 -0.80 -9.17 10.39
CA ALA A 107 -1.11 -9.89 11.62
C ALA A 107 0.04 -10.82 12.03
N LEU A 108 0.59 -11.57 11.08
CA LEU A 108 1.76 -12.44 11.28
C LEU A 108 3.02 -11.66 11.67
N THR A 109 3.19 -10.45 11.11
CA THR A 109 4.31 -9.57 11.49
C THR A 109 4.14 -9.06 12.91
N ALA A 110 2.92 -8.76 13.35
CA ALA A 110 2.63 -8.27 14.69
C ALA A 110 2.81 -9.34 15.78
N ASP A 111 2.37 -10.57 15.54
CA ASP A 111 2.54 -11.71 16.46
C ASP A 111 2.95 -12.97 15.69
N PRO A 112 4.25 -13.18 15.42
CA PRO A 112 4.75 -14.33 14.68
C PRO A 112 4.58 -15.69 15.39
N ASP A 113 4.31 -15.67 16.69
CA ASP A 113 4.11 -16.86 17.49
C ASP A 113 2.67 -17.41 17.41
N ASN A 114 1.73 -16.60 16.94
CA ASN A 114 0.33 -17.00 16.73
C ASN A 114 0.18 -17.69 15.37
N PRO A 115 -0.20 -18.99 15.32
CA PRO A 115 -0.36 -19.70 14.07
C PRO A 115 -1.68 -19.40 13.34
N ASP A 116 -2.69 -18.85 14.02
CA ASP A 116 -4.04 -18.67 13.44
C ASP A 116 -4.06 -17.79 12.19
N PRO A 117 -3.41 -16.59 12.16
CA PRO A 117 -3.37 -15.78 10.95
C PRO A 117 -2.69 -16.46 9.76
N ALA A 118 -1.73 -17.39 10.01
CA ALA A 118 -1.11 -18.16 8.94
C ALA A 118 -2.08 -19.17 8.30
N VAL A 119 -2.95 -19.77 9.12
CA VAL A 119 -4.00 -20.65 8.61
C VAL A 119 -5.06 -19.86 7.85
N ASP A 120 -5.46 -18.68 8.36
CA ASP A 120 -6.44 -17.82 7.69
C ASP A 120 -5.90 -17.25 6.39
N LEU A 121 -4.59 -16.96 6.32
CA LEU A 121 -3.90 -16.61 5.07
C LEU A 121 -3.98 -17.77 4.06
N ALA A 122 -3.62 -18.97 4.47
CA ALA A 122 -3.69 -20.16 3.62
C ALA A 122 -5.14 -20.47 3.16
N ILE A 123 -6.14 -20.24 4.00
CA ILE A 123 -7.55 -20.34 3.60
C ILE A 123 -7.90 -19.27 2.55
N THR A 124 -7.43 -18.04 2.73
CA THR A 124 -7.67 -16.94 1.78
C THR A 124 -7.04 -17.24 0.42
N GLU A 125 -5.82 -17.79 0.40
CA GLU A 125 -5.11 -18.24 -0.79
C GLU A 125 -5.85 -19.37 -1.51
N LEU A 126 -6.41 -20.32 -0.76
CA LEU A 126 -7.22 -21.39 -1.34
C LEU A 126 -8.46 -20.81 -2.06
N TYR A 127 -9.12 -19.83 -1.45
CA TYR A 127 -10.30 -19.17 -2.05
C TYR A 127 -9.94 -18.24 -3.21
N SER A 128 -8.75 -17.64 -3.22
CA SER A 128 -8.26 -16.85 -4.35
C SER A 128 -7.84 -17.72 -5.55
N GLY A 129 -7.71 -19.04 -5.34
CA GLY A 129 -7.34 -20.03 -6.36
C GLY A 129 -5.87 -20.45 -6.34
N ASP A 130 -5.06 -19.93 -5.41
CA ASP A 130 -3.65 -20.33 -5.24
C ASP A 130 -3.52 -21.54 -4.29
N MET A 131 -4.09 -22.66 -4.72
CA MET A 131 -4.05 -23.91 -3.95
C MET A 131 -2.62 -24.39 -3.62
N PRO A 132 -1.60 -24.28 -4.51
CA PRO A 132 -0.24 -24.69 -4.16
C PRO A 132 0.38 -23.88 -3.03
N LYS A 133 0.10 -22.56 -2.97
CA LYS A 133 0.57 -21.67 -1.90
C LYS A 133 -0.12 -22.02 -0.59
N ALA A 134 -1.45 -22.16 -0.61
CA ALA A 134 -2.26 -22.57 0.54
C ALA A 134 -1.77 -23.89 1.15
N GLU A 135 -1.45 -24.89 0.31
CA GLU A 135 -0.90 -26.18 0.75
C GLU A 135 0.46 -26.01 1.44
N THR A 136 1.34 -25.19 0.85
CA THR A 136 2.67 -24.93 1.39
C THR A 136 2.58 -24.26 2.77
N ASP A 137 1.72 -23.26 2.91
CA ASP A 137 1.57 -22.49 4.14
C ASP A 137 0.89 -23.30 5.25
N ALA A 138 -0.13 -24.10 4.90
CA ALA A 138 -0.72 -25.04 5.84
C ALA A 138 0.30 -26.08 6.38
N LYS A 139 1.16 -26.62 5.50
CA LYS A 139 2.25 -27.53 5.90
C LYS A 139 3.29 -26.84 6.78
N ALA A 140 3.62 -25.57 6.50
CA ALA A 140 4.54 -24.79 7.32
C ALA A 140 4.01 -24.57 8.75
N VAL A 141 2.71 -24.34 8.90
CA VAL A 141 2.06 -24.27 10.23
C VAL A 141 2.18 -25.61 10.95
N LEU A 142 1.87 -26.74 10.27
CA LEU A 142 1.94 -28.08 10.87
C LEU A 142 3.37 -28.52 11.22
N GLN A 143 4.40 -28.05 10.51
CA GLN A 143 5.79 -28.29 10.89
C GLN A 143 6.14 -27.67 12.24
N LYS A 144 5.60 -26.48 12.56
CA LYS A 144 5.84 -25.79 13.84
C LYS A 144 4.87 -26.29 14.93
N ASN A 145 3.62 -26.54 14.58
CA ASN A 145 2.52 -26.92 15.47
C ASN A 145 1.81 -28.17 14.92
N PRO A 146 2.34 -29.38 15.17
CA PRO A 146 1.79 -30.61 14.60
C PRO A 146 0.33 -30.89 14.97
N ASP A 147 -0.13 -30.39 16.11
CA ASP A 147 -1.50 -30.61 16.62
C ASP A 147 -2.46 -29.45 16.28
N HIS A 148 -2.11 -28.59 15.32
CA HIS A 148 -2.96 -27.48 14.93
C HIS A 148 -4.17 -27.97 14.10
N VAL A 149 -5.34 -28.06 14.75
CA VAL A 149 -6.55 -28.65 14.17
C VAL A 149 -6.96 -28.00 12.85
N ARG A 150 -7.08 -26.64 12.82
CA ARG A 150 -7.52 -25.91 11.61
C ARG A 150 -6.59 -26.10 10.42
N ALA A 151 -5.26 -26.17 10.66
CA ALA A 151 -4.30 -26.41 9.60
C ALA A 151 -4.41 -27.83 9.02
N ARG A 152 -4.65 -28.86 9.89
CA ARG A 152 -4.93 -30.23 9.42
C ARG A 152 -6.22 -30.30 8.60
N VAL A 153 -7.28 -29.65 9.08
CA VAL A 153 -8.56 -29.59 8.34
C VAL A 153 -8.36 -28.95 6.97
N LEU A 154 -7.63 -27.84 6.91
CA LEU A 154 -7.33 -27.17 5.65
C LEU A 154 -6.54 -28.07 4.70
N LEU A 155 -5.48 -28.73 5.19
CA LEU A 155 -4.69 -29.64 4.38
C LEU A 155 -5.55 -30.81 3.89
N GLY A 156 -6.38 -31.42 4.77
CA GLY A 156 -7.32 -32.46 4.38
C GLY A 156 -8.34 -32.00 3.33
N LYS A 157 -8.84 -30.77 3.41
CA LYS A 157 -9.72 -30.19 2.37
C LYS A 157 -8.97 -29.97 1.04
N ILE A 158 -7.73 -29.50 1.08
CA ILE A 158 -6.89 -29.34 -0.11
C ILE A 158 -6.62 -30.70 -0.78
N ASP A 159 -6.22 -31.72 0.01
CA ASP A 159 -6.01 -33.09 -0.49
C ASP A 159 -7.27 -33.67 -1.13
N PHE A 160 -8.43 -33.43 -0.53
CA PHE A 160 -9.71 -33.83 -1.10
C PHE A 160 -9.98 -33.20 -2.46
N LEU A 161 -9.73 -31.85 -2.58
CA LEU A 161 -9.92 -31.13 -3.83
C LEU A 161 -8.96 -31.57 -4.94
N GLN A 162 -7.78 -32.07 -4.56
CA GLN A 162 -6.80 -32.65 -5.48
C GLN A 162 -7.13 -34.11 -5.86
N GLY A 163 -8.15 -34.71 -5.25
CA GLY A 163 -8.51 -36.12 -5.44
C GLY A 163 -7.68 -37.12 -4.63
N ASN A 164 -6.86 -36.64 -3.69
CA ASN A 164 -6.01 -37.44 -2.80
C ASN A 164 -6.82 -37.91 -1.58
N TYR A 165 -7.94 -38.61 -1.82
CA TYR A 165 -8.94 -38.89 -0.78
C TYR A 165 -8.38 -39.63 0.43
N GLN A 166 -7.35 -40.54 0.25
CA GLN A 166 -6.76 -41.22 1.39
C GLN A 166 -5.96 -40.28 2.29
N ALA A 167 -5.16 -39.36 1.70
CA ALA A 167 -4.42 -38.35 2.45
C ALA A 167 -5.39 -37.38 3.16
N ALA A 168 -6.47 -36.98 2.48
CA ALA A 168 -7.54 -36.21 3.08
C ALA A 168 -8.15 -36.87 4.30
N ALA A 169 -8.49 -38.16 4.19
CA ALA A 169 -9.06 -38.91 5.30
C ALA A 169 -8.08 -39.05 6.48
N ASP A 170 -6.78 -39.27 6.22
CA ASP A 170 -5.75 -39.40 7.25
C ASP A 170 -5.58 -38.08 8.04
N GLU A 171 -5.50 -36.91 7.37
CA GLU A 171 -5.40 -35.59 8.02
C GLU A 171 -6.69 -35.22 8.78
N LEU A 172 -7.87 -35.47 8.19
CA LEU A 172 -9.15 -35.18 8.83
C LEU A 172 -9.41 -36.11 10.03
N GLN A 173 -9.02 -37.40 9.96
CA GLN A 173 -9.09 -38.33 11.08
C GLN A 173 -8.17 -37.87 12.22
N ALA A 174 -6.96 -37.42 11.91
CA ALA A 174 -6.04 -36.86 12.91
C ALA A 174 -6.61 -35.57 13.54
N ALA A 175 -7.23 -34.69 12.75
CA ALA A 175 -7.90 -33.49 13.26
C ALA A 175 -9.08 -33.84 14.18
N LEU A 176 -9.91 -34.80 13.81
CA LEU A 176 -11.06 -35.27 14.60
C LEU A 176 -10.65 -35.90 15.93
N ALA A 177 -9.48 -36.56 15.97
CA ALA A 177 -8.93 -37.10 17.21
C ALA A 177 -8.49 -36.02 18.22
N LEU A 178 -8.16 -34.80 17.73
CA LEU A 178 -7.76 -33.67 18.56
C LEU A 178 -8.97 -32.84 19.02
N ALA A 179 -9.96 -32.67 18.16
CA ALA A 179 -11.16 -31.87 18.47
C ALA A 179 -12.39 -32.49 17.78
N THR A 180 -13.45 -32.74 18.56
CA THR A 180 -14.76 -33.14 18.04
C THR A 180 -15.44 -31.91 17.42
N ASP A 181 -15.29 -31.76 16.12
CA ASP A 181 -15.90 -30.70 15.36
C ASP A 181 -16.81 -31.25 14.27
N PHE A 182 -17.96 -30.63 14.07
CA PHE A 182 -18.96 -31.05 13.08
C PHE A 182 -18.42 -30.96 11.65
N ASP A 183 -17.73 -29.87 11.29
CA ASP A 183 -17.20 -29.65 9.94
C ASP A 183 -16.09 -30.66 9.60
N VAL A 184 -15.28 -31.01 10.60
CA VAL A 184 -14.25 -32.04 10.47
C VAL A 184 -14.87 -33.43 10.24
N ALA A 185 -15.87 -33.80 11.04
CA ALA A 185 -16.57 -35.09 10.90
C ALA A 185 -17.29 -35.18 9.54
N TYR A 186 -17.92 -34.09 9.10
CA TYR A 186 -18.58 -34.05 7.79
C TYR A 186 -17.58 -34.16 6.65
N SER A 187 -16.45 -33.43 6.71
CA SER A 187 -15.40 -33.51 5.70
C SER A 187 -14.75 -34.87 5.61
N LEU A 188 -14.52 -35.54 6.77
CA LEU A 188 -14.02 -36.92 6.84
C LEU A 188 -15.03 -37.90 6.23
N ALA A 189 -16.31 -37.75 6.55
CA ALA A 189 -17.35 -38.58 5.97
C ALA A 189 -17.40 -38.49 4.44
N LEU A 190 -17.20 -37.29 3.88
CA LEU A 190 -17.09 -37.11 2.42
C LEU A 190 -15.87 -37.84 1.84
N ALA A 191 -14.71 -37.74 2.47
CA ALA A 191 -13.49 -38.44 2.04
C ALA A 191 -13.69 -39.97 2.10
N ASP A 192 -14.32 -40.52 3.17
CA ASP A 192 -14.63 -41.91 3.30
C ASP A 192 -15.65 -42.39 2.25
N LEU A 193 -16.63 -41.55 1.88
CA LEU A 193 -17.57 -41.87 0.79
C LEU A 193 -16.84 -41.97 -0.57
N GLU A 194 -15.93 -41.10 -0.89
CA GLU A 194 -15.12 -41.13 -2.10
C GLU A 194 -14.20 -42.41 -2.12
N LEU A 195 -13.69 -42.80 -0.96
CA LEU A 195 -12.94 -44.05 -0.78
C LEU A 195 -13.81 -45.32 -0.77
N LYS A 196 -15.15 -45.18 -0.98
CA LYS A 196 -16.13 -46.27 -0.94
C LYS A 196 -16.23 -46.97 0.45
N LYS A 197 -15.81 -46.28 1.51
CA LYS A 197 -15.92 -46.73 2.92
C LYS A 197 -17.26 -46.26 3.52
N THR A 198 -18.37 -46.58 2.87
CA THR A 198 -19.73 -46.06 3.19
C THR A 198 -20.14 -46.33 4.63
N SER A 199 -19.71 -47.47 5.21
CA SER A 199 -20.01 -47.81 6.60
C SER A 199 -19.37 -46.85 7.60
N LEU A 200 -18.13 -46.38 7.35
CA LEU A 200 -17.46 -45.39 8.21
C LEU A 200 -18.14 -44.07 8.12
N ALA A 201 -18.41 -43.59 6.90
CA ALA A 201 -19.15 -42.35 6.70
C ALA A 201 -20.52 -42.35 7.37
N THR A 202 -21.26 -43.49 7.31
CA THR A 202 -22.58 -43.61 7.98
C THR A 202 -22.45 -43.51 9.50
N VAL A 203 -21.41 -44.09 10.11
CA VAL A 203 -21.15 -43.96 11.56
C VAL A 203 -20.94 -42.48 11.92
N LEU A 204 -20.11 -41.77 11.18
CA LEU A 204 -19.88 -40.32 11.40
C LEU A 204 -21.18 -39.52 11.30
N PHE A 205 -22.00 -39.76 10.27
CA PHE A 205 -23.31 -39.09 10.12
C PHE A 205 -24.28 -39.46 11.25
N ASP A 206 -24.26 -40.71 11.75
CA ASP A 206 -25.08 -41.09 12.89
C ASP A 206 -24.61 -40.42 14.19
N GLU A 207 -23.31 -40.25 14.39
CA GLU A 207 -22.78 -39.48 15.53
C GLU A 207 -23.19 -38.00 15.44
N MET A 208 -23.14 -37.41 14.23
CA MET A 208 -23.61 -36.05 13.99
C MET A 208 -25.10 -35.90 14.31
N LYS A 209 -25.96 -36.84 13.86
CA LYS A 209 -27.40 -36.84 14.14
C LYS A 209 -27.71 -37.03 15.64
N ASN A 210 -26.86 -37.77 16.37
CA ASN A 210 -27.00 -37.97 17.81
C ASN A 210 -26.52 -36.78 18.65
N SER A 211 -25.56 -35.99 18.14
CA SER A 211 -24.98 -34.84 18.86
C SER A 211 -25.71 -33.54 18.64
N LEU A 212 -26.53 -33.44 17.59
CA LEU A 212 -27.26 -32.22 17.22
C LEU A 212 -28.77 -32.46 17.28
N PRO A 213 -29.59 -31.39 17.49
CA PRO A 213 -31.04 -31.48 17.32
C PRO A 213 -31.40 -31.94 15.91
N GLU A 214 -32.28 -32.92 15.80
CA GLU A 214 -32.79 -33.39 14.52
C GLU A 214 -33.48 -32.24 13.75
N SER A 215 -33.06 -31.97 12.53
CA SER A 215 -33.56 -30.86 11.71
C SER A 215 -33.56 -31.20 10.22
N ALA A 216 -34.45 -30.56 9.46
CA ALA A 216 -34.47 -30.68 8.00
C ALA A 216 -33.14 -30.26 7.37
N GLN A 217 -32.46 -29.27 7.95
CA GLN A 217 -31.15 -28.79 7.52
C GLN A 217 -30.09 -29.89 7.64
N LEU A 218 -29.98 -30.57 8.77
CA LEU A 218 -29.02 -31.65 9.01
C LEU A 218 -29.21 -32.80 8.00
N HIS A 219 -30.46 -33.27 7.87
CA HIS A 219 -30.77 -34.34 6.93
C HIS A 219 -30.55 -33.93 5.47
N THR A 220 -30.80 -32.66 5.10
CA THR A 220 -30.49 -32.14 3.78
C THR A 220 -29.01 -32.12 3.51
N LEU A 221 -28.19 -31.72 4.50
CA LEU A 221 -26.73 -31.69 4.39
C LEU A 221 -26.17 -33.11 4.17
N ILE A 222 -26.59 -34.08 4.98
CA ILE A 222 -26.16 -35.49 4.87
C ILE A 222 -26.65 -36.11 3.54
N GLY A 223 -27.90 -35.82 3.16
CA GLY A 223 -28.46 -36.27 1.88
C GLY A 223 -27.66 -35.74 0.69
N ARG A 224 -27.23 -34.48 0.73
CA ARG A 224 -26.35 -33.89 -0.30
C ARG A 224 -25.00 -34.60 -0.36
N ALA A 225 -24.38 -34.92 0.78
CA ALA A 225 -23.15 -35.70 0.81
C ALA A 225 -23.26 -37.07 0.10
N PHE A 226 -24.31 -37.80 0.40
CA PHE A 226 -24.57 -39.09 -0.28
C PHE A 226 -24.86 -38.94 -1.77
N LEU A 227 -25.67 -37.92 -2.14
CA LEU A 227 -26.01 -37.67 -3.55
C LEU A 227 -24.78 -37.37 -4.38
N ALA A 228 -23.99 -36.52 -3.87
CA ALA A 228 -22.80 -35.95 -4.47
C ALA A 228 -21.69 -37.01 -4.67
N THR A 229 -21.58 -38.00 -3.80
CA THR A 229 -20.61 -39.08 -3.87
C THR A 229 -21.16 -40.35 -4.56
N GLY A 230 -22.36 -40.26 -5.17
CA GLY A 230 -22.95 -41.30 -6.00
C GLY A 230 -23.74 -42.35 -5.24
N TYR A 231 -24.33 -42.02 -4.07
CA TYR A 231 -25.22 -42.87 -3.29
C TYR A 231 -26.66 -42.35 -3.26
N PRO A 232 -27.37 -42.29 -4.42
CA PRO A 232 -28.66 -41.60 -4.50
C PRO A 232 -29.77 -42.25 -3.65
N GLN A 233 -29.72 -43.58 -3.43
CA GLN A 233 -30.70 -44.28 -2.58
C GLN A 233 -30.59 -43.90 -1.10
N LEU A 234 -29.35 -43.68 -0.61
CA LEU A 234 -29.11 -43.18 0.76
C LEU A 234 -29.52 -41.70 0.85
N ALA A 235 -29.19 -40.92 -0.15
CA ALA A 235 -29.59 -39.51 -0.25
C ALA A 235 -31.10 -39.34 -0.21
N THR A 236 -31.85 -40.19 -0.96
CA THR A 236 -33.34 -40.16 -1.00
C THR A 236 -33.92 -40.35 0.41
N LYS A 237 -33.40 -41.29 1.21
CA LYS A 237 -33.86 -41.51 2.58
C LYS A 237 -33.65 -40.29 3.49
N GLU A 238 -32.51 -39.65 3.38
CA GLU A 238 -32.22 -38.45 4.17
C GLU A 238 -33.10 -37.29 3.76
N PHE A 239 -33.31 -37.04 2.45
CA PHE A 239 -34.20 -36.02 1.96
C PHE A 239 -35.68 -36.27 2.30
N GLU A 240 -36.15 -37.52 2.24
CA GLU A 240 -37.48 -37.90 2.74
C GLU A 240 -37.66 -37.54 4.21
N ARG A 241 -36.64 -37.83 5.04
CA ARG A 241 -36.69 -37.44 6.44
C ARG A 241 -36.70 -35.92 6.60
N ALA A 242 -35.89 -35.19 5.83
CA ALA A 242 -35.90 -33.73 5.82
C ALA A 242 -37.28 -33.16 5.45
N THR A 243 -37.95 -33.70 4.42
CA THR A 243 -39.30 -33.25 4.03
C THR A 243 -40.37 -33.56 5.08
N THR A 244 -40.22 -34.63 5.89
CA THR A 244 -41.13 -34.94 7.01
C THR A 244 -40.96 -33.98 8.17
N LEU A 245 -39.75 -33.47 8.40
CA LEU A 245 -39.43 -32.50 9.45
C LEU A 245 -39.87 -31.08 9.08
N ASP A 246 -39.55 -30.66 7.87
CA ASP A 246 -40.01 -29.38 7.32
C ASP A 246 -40.21 -29.47 5.80
N SER A 247 -41.46 -29.62 5.39
CA SER A 247 -41.82 -29.70 3.97
C SER A 247 -41.60 -28.41 3.17
N LYS A 248 -41.35 -27.30 3.85
CA LYS A 248 -41.08 -25.98 3.23
C LYS A 248 -39.63 -25.59 3.26
N TYR A 249 -38.74 -26.46 3.82
CA TYR A 249 -37.31 -26.15 3.87
C TYR A 249 -36.78 -25.94 2.44
N PRO A 250 -36.04 -24.85 2.22
CA PRO A 250 -35.57 -24.50 0.89
C PRO A 250 -34.77 -25.62 0.22
N GLN A 251 -35.06 -25.86 -1.06
CA GLN A 251 -34.35 -26.82 -1.90
C GLN A 251 -34.52 -28.32 -1.56
N VAL A 252 -35.12 -28.72 -0.41
CA VAL A 252 -35.24 -30.13 -0.06
C VAL A 252 -35.98 -30.95 -1.12
N HIS A 253 -37.06 -30.42 -1.68
CA HIS A 253 -37.81 -31.10 -2.74
C HIS A 253 -37.03 -31.17 -4.05
N PHE A 254 -36.20 -30.17 -4.34
CA PHE A 254 -35.29 -30.21 -5.50
C PHE A 254 -34.29 -31.37 -5.36
N TYR A 255 -33.59 -31.46 -4.22
CA TYR A 255 -32.62 -32.53 -3.98
C TYR A 255 -33.27 -33.91 -3.87
N LEU A 256 -34.46 -34.03 -3.30
CA LEU A 256 -35.23 -35.26 -3.30
C LEU A 256 -35.57 -35.72 -4.72
N GLY A 257 -36.04 -34.79 -5.55
CA GLY A 257 -36.32 -35.07 -6.97
C GLY A 257 -35.08 -35.50 -7.75
N LEU A 258 -33.95 -34.83 -7.50
CA LEU A 258 -32.68 -35.15 -8.13
C LEU A 258 -32.15 -36.52 -7.68
N ALA A 259 -32.16 -36.83 -6.38
CA ALA A 259 -31.75 -38.11 -5.84
C ALA A 259 -32.64 -39.25 -6.37
N SER A 260 -33.96 -39.05 -6.42
CA SER A 260 -34.89 -40.05 -6.99
C SER A 260 -34.64 -40.27 -8.48
N LEU A 261 -34.37 -39.20 -9.27
CA LEU A 261 -34.03 -39.35 -10.68
C LEU A 261 -32.73 -40.17 -10.88
N PHE A 262 -31.69 -39.92 -10.08
CA PHE A 262 -30.45 -40.66 -10.17
C PHE A 262 -30.60 -42.11 -9.66
N SER A 263 -31.43 -42.36 -8.63
CA SER A 263 -31.81 -43.69 -8.22
C SER A 263 -32.47 -44.47 -9.36
N ALA A 264 -33.41 -43.87 -10.07
CA ALA A 264 -34.10 -44.47 -11.21
C ALA A 264 -33.16 -44.84 -12.38
N GLN A 265 -32.03 -44.16 -12.51
CA GLN A 265 -31.01 -44.42 -13.53
C GLN A 265 -29.88 -45.36 -13.08
N ALA A 266 -29.88 -45.79 -11.85
CA ALA A 266 -28.84 -46.67 -11.34
C ALA A 266 -28.88 -48.04 -12.06
N PRO A 267 -27.71 -48.63 -12.41
CA PRO A 267 -27.67 -49.82 -13.28
C PRO A 267 -28.28 -51.06 -12.64
N ASP A 268 -28.38 -51.11 -11.30
CA ASP A 268 -28.82 -52.28 -10.53
C ASP A 268 -30.32 -52.21 -10.14
N VAL A 269 -31.04 -51.17 -10.60
CA VAL A 269 -32.44 -50.93 -10.19
C VAL A 269 -33.40 -51.67 -11.14
N ALA A 270 -34.32 -52.44 -10.55
CA ALA A 270 -35.33 -53.13 -11.31
C ALA A 270 -36.31 -52.15 -12.00
N TYR A 271 -36.81 -52.48 -13.20
CA TYR A 271 -37.66 -51.61 -14.01
C TYR A 271 -38.84 -51.03 -13.22
N GLY A 272 -39.50 -51.83 -12.37
CA GLY A 272 -40.63 -51.34 -11.56
C GLY A 272 -40.25 -50.33 -10.50
N GLU A 273 -39.06 -50.50 -9.90
CA GLU A 273 -38.47 -49.55 -8.93
C GLU A 273 -38.03 -48.26 -9.62
N SER A 274 -37.40 -48.37 -10.78
CA SER A 274 -37.05 -47.18 -11.61
C SER A 274 -38.27 -46.36 -11.98
N GLN A 275 -39.40 -46.95 -12.32
CA GLN A 275 -40.65 -46.22 -12.62
C GLN A 275 -41.20 -45.50 -11.36
N LEU A 276 -41.09 -46.13 -10.21
CA LEU A 276 -41.54 -45.54 -8.92
C LEU A 276 -40.65 -44.36 -8.54
N ASP A 277 -39.34 -44.48 -8.75
CA ASP A 277 -38.39 -43.40 -8.46
C ASP A 277 -38.53 -42.24 -9.44
N LEU A 278 -38.84 -42.48 -10.73
CA LEU A 278 -39.17 -41.43 -11.70
C LEU A 278 -40.45 -40.67 -11.30
N ALA A 279 -41.52 -41.38 -10.89
CA ALA A 279 -42.76 -40.74 -10.43
C ALA A 279 -42.50 -39.90 -9.16
N LYS A 280 -41.66 -40.38 -8.25
CA LYS A 280 -41.23 -39.61 -7.04
C LYS A 280 -40.41 -38.40 -7.44
N ALA A 281 -39.48 -38.51 -8.39
CA ALA A 281 -38.69 -37.41 -8.92
C ALA A 281 -39.59 -36.33 -9.53
N GLU A 282 -40.56 -36.73 -10.40
CA GLU A 282 -41.53 -35.79 -10.97
C GLU A 282 -42.32 -35.03 -9.91
N ALA A 283 -42.90 -35.74 -8.95
CA ALA A 283 -43.68 -35.11 -7.86
C ALA A 283 -42.85 -34.14 -7.03
N SER A 284 -41.63 -34.51 -6.68
CA SER A 284 -40.73 -33.67 -5.88
C SER A 284 -40.26 -32.43 -6.62
N LEU A 285 -39.89 -32.57 -7.90
CA LEU A 285 -39.48 -31.44 -8.72
C LEU A 285 -40.64 -30.47 -8.97
N GLN A 286 -41.87 -30.99 -9.14
CA GLN A 286 -43.07 -30.15 -9.26
C GLN A 286 -43.33 -29.36 -7.96
N GLU A 287 -43.10 -29.96 -6.78
CA GLU A 287 -43.23 -29.25 -5.52
C GLU A 287 -42.14 -28.19 -5.36
N ALA A 288 -40.90 -28.49 -5.76
CA ALA A 288 -39.80 -27.52 -5.77
C ALA A 288 -40.15 -26.30 -6.66
N MET A 289 -40.75 -26.51 -7.82
CA MET A 289 -41.22 -25.44 -8.71
C MET A 289 -42.31 -24.56 -8.08
N LYS A 290 -43.20 -25.14 -7.27
CA LYS A 290 -44.24 -24.35 -6.56
C LYS A 290 -43.61 -23.47 -5.48
N LEU A 291 -42.64 -24.00 -4.77
CA LEU A 291 -41.92 -23.25 -3.70
C LEU A 291 -40.96 -22.18 -4.26
N GLN A 292 -40.30 -22.50 -5.38
CA GLN A 292 -39.33 -21.60 -6.04
C GLN A 292 -39.60 -21.46 -7.54
N PRO A 293 -40.64 -20.70 -7.99
CA PRO A 293 -41.08 -20.66 -9.40
C PRO A 293 -40.08 -20.04 -10.37
N ARG A 294 -39.04 -19.36 -9.87
CA ARG A 294 -38.00 -18.69 -10.68
C ARG A 294 -36.70 -19.48 -10.77
N ASP A 295 -36.57 -20.58 -10.04
CA ASP A 295 -35.40 -21.46 -10.13
C ASP A 295 -35.50 -22.30 -11.42
N PRO A 296 -34.54 -22.19 -12.37
CA PRO A 296 -34.56 -22.97 -13.61
C PRO A 296 -34.20 -24.45 -13.40
N ARG A 297 -33.49 -24.80 -12.30
CA ARG A 297 -32.95 -26.14 -12.07
C ARG A 297 -34.02 -27.23 -12.00
N PRO A 298 -35.13 -27.09 -11.24
CA PRO A 298 -36.18 -28.09 -11.20
C PRO A 298 -36.79 -28.37 -12.58
N PHE A 299 -36.92 -27.33 -13.46
CA PHE A 299 -37.44 -27.51 -14.81
C PHE A 299 -36.49 -28.32 -15.68
N PHE A 300 -35.18 -28.14 -15.54
CA PHE A 300 -34.18 -28.92 -16.27
C PHE A 300 -34.29 -30.42 -15.97
N TYR A 301 -34.28 -30.78 -14.69
CA TYR A 301 -34.35 -32.18 -14.28
C TYR A 301 -35.74 -32.79 -14.53
N LEU A 302 -36.79 -32.00 -14.45
CA LEU A 302 -38.14 -32.44 -14.87
C LEU A 302 -38.19 -32.75 -16.36
N GLY A 303 -37.50 -31.94 -17.20
CA GLY A 303 -37.34 -32.23 -18.61
C GLY A 303 -36.64 -33.58 -18.85
N ARG A 304 -35.64 -33.93 -18.05
CA ARG A 304 -34.97 -35.24 -18.07
C ARG A 304 -35.89 -36.37 -17.63
N CYS A 305 -36.70 -36.20 -16.58
CA CYS A 305 -37.72 -37.20 -16.18
C CYS A 305 -38.68 -37.48 -17.34
N TYR A 306 -39.25 -36.45 -17.94
CA TYR A 306 -40.18 -36.59 -19.08
C TYR A 306 -39.51 -37.22 -20.32
N ALA A 307 -38.24 -36.94 -20.59
CA ALA A 307 -37.50 -37.57 -21.67
C ALA A 307 -37.31 -39.06 -21.44
N LEU A 308 -37.00 -39.49 -20.20
CA LEU A 308 -36.91 -40.88 -19.83
C LEU A 308 -38.23 -41.65 -19.93
N GLU A 309 -39.34 -40.99 -19.63
CA GLU A 309 -40.68 -41.49 -19.77
C GLU A 309 -41.24 -41.37 -21.24
N GLN A 310 -40.42 -40.88 -22.17
CA GLN A 310 -40.77 -40.61 -23.58
C GLN A 310 -41.93 -39.60 -23.76
N GLN A 311 -42.14 -38.74 -22.78
CA GLN A 311 -43.14 -37.67 -22.82
C GLN A 311 -42.54 -36.41 -23.49
N TRP A 312 -42.23 -36.49 -24.78
CA TRP A 312 -41.39 -35.55 -25.52
C TRP A 312 -41.96 -34.13 -25.54
N GLU A 313 -43.29 -33.95 -25.61
CA GLU A 313 -43.94 -32.63 -25.57
C GLU A 313 -43.68 -31.93 -24.23
N LYS A 314 -43.87 -32.66 -23.11
CA LYS A 314 -43.62 -32.11 -21.78
C LYS A 314 -42.13 -31.84 -21.56
N ALA A 315 -41.26 -32.72 -22.04
CA ALA A 315 -39.83 -32.52 -21.97
C ALA A 315 -39.40 -31.22 -22.68
N ALA A 316 -39.92 -31.00 -23.92
CA ALA A 316 -39.63 -29.79 -24.67
C ALA A 316 -40.13 -28.52 -23.97
N GLU A 317 -41.31 -28.57 -23.32
CA GLU A 317 -41.86 -27.44 -22.55
C GLU A 317 -41.02 -27.11 -21.32
N ALA A 318 -40.56 -28.14 -20.59
CA ALA A 318 -39.72 -27.98 -19.43
C ALA A 318 -38.39 -27.35 -19.82
N TYR A 319 -37.67 -27.83 -20.85
CA TYR A 319 -36.41 -27.23 -21.30
C TYR A 319 -36.58 -25.80 -21.84
N ARG A 320 -37.70 -25.46 -22.53
CA ARG A 320 -38.00 -24.06 -22.91
C ARG A 320 -38.18 -23.17 -21.68
N SER A 321 -38.72 -23.71 -20.60
CA SER A 321 -38.88 -22.97 -19.35
C SER A 321 -37.53 -22.67 -18.71
N VAL A 322 -36.54 -23.58 -18.75
CA VAL A 322 -35.15 -23.32 -18.35
C VAL A 322 -34.57 -22.14 -19.10
N ILE A 323 -34.64 -22.19 -20.45
CA ILE A 323 -34.08 -21.14 -21.32
C ILE A 323 -34.72 -19.76 -21.02
N LYS A 324 -36.01 -19.74 -20.73
CA LYS A 324 -36.77 -18.53 -20.42
C LYS A 324 -36.43 -17.96 -19.02
N LEU A 325 -36.22 -18.81 -18.05
CA LEU A 325 -36.02 -18.41 -16.65
C LEU A 325 -34.57 -18.04 -16.31
N THR A 326 -33.60 -18.56 -17.09
CA THR A 326 -32.17 -18.28 -16.85
C THR A 326 -31.85 -16.84 -17.24
N PRO A 327 -31.29 -16.03 -16.30
CA PRO A 327 -30.90 -14.64 -16.57
C PRO A 327 -29.83 -14.54 -17.67
N ALA A 328 -29.83 -13.44 -18.43
CA ALA A 328 -28.90 -13.21 -19.53
C ALA A 328 -27.42 -13.31 -19.13
N ALA A 329 -27.09 -12.93 -17.89
CA ALA A 329 -25.73 -13.02 -17.33
C ALA A 329 -25.27 -14.47 -17.06
N GLN A 330 -26.19 -15.44 -16.97
CA GLN A 330 -25.92 -16.87 -16.70
C GLN A 330 -26.21 -17.73 -17.94
N GLN A 331 -26.44 -17.16 -19.12
CA GLN A 331 -26.72 -17.90 -20.35
C GLN A 331 -25.48 -18.60 -20.93
N MET A 332 -24.30 -18.39 -20.37
CA MET A 332 -23.03 -19.04 -20.75
C MET A 332 -22.68 -20.17 -19.77
N ASP A 333 -23.62 -20.98 -19.33
CA ASP A 333 -23.45 -22.07 -18.38
C ASP A 333 -23.64 -23.45 -19.09
N ALA A 334 -22.96 -24.47 -18.57
CA ALA A 334 -23.07 -25.86 -19.02
C ALA A 334 -24.51 -26.38 -18.90
N ALA A 335 -25.26 -25.99 -17.87
CA ALA A 335 -26.68 -26.33 -17.71
C ALA A 335 -27.55 -25.78 -18.85
N MET A 336 -27.23 -24.60 -19.35
CA MET A 336 -27.93 -24.01 -20.50
C MET A 336 -27.63 -24.79 -21.79
N ALA A 337 -26.39 -25.20 -22.00
CA ALA A 337 -26.04 -26.06 -23.15
C ALA A 337 -26.81 -27.38 -23.09
N GLY A 338 -26.87 -28.03 -21.92
CA GLY A 338 -27.66 -29.23 -21.67
C GLY A 338 -29.17 -29.02 -21.89
N ALA A 339 -29.72 -27.85 -21.56
CA ALA A 339 -31.13 -27.55 -21.83
C ALA A 339 -31.43 -27.41 -23.32
N TYR A 340 -30.53 -26.82 -24.10
CA TYR A 340 -30.65 -26.75 -25.55
C TYR A 340 -30.51 -28.13 -26.21
N GLU A 341 -29.59 -28.99 -25.70
CA GLU A 341 -29.45 -30.38 -26.19
C GLU A 341 -30.69 -31.20 -25.90
N GLY A 342 -31.21 -31.18 -24.67
CA GLY A 342 -32.41 -31.88 -24.28
C GLY A 342 -33.65 -31.41 -25.07
N LEU A 343 -33.75 -30.09 -25.33
CA LEU A 343 -34.80 -29.52 -26.19
C LEU A 343 -34.66 -30.02 -27.62
N ALA A 344 -33.45 -30.02 -28.17
CA ALA A 344 -33.20 -30.49 -29.54
C ALA A 344 -33.53 -31.99 -29.67
N GLU A 345 -33.18 -32.81 -28.67
CA GLU A 345 -33.56 -34.24 -28.67
C GLU A 345 -35.08 -34.42 -28.64
N ALA A 346 -35.78 -33.77 -27.74
CA ALA A 346 -37.22 -33.84 -27.63
C ALA A 346 -37.92 -33.39 -28.94
N LEU A 347 -37.47 -32.30 -29.56
CA LEU A 347 -37.99 -31.84 -30.85
C LEU A 347 -37.77 -32.84 -32.00
N ARG A 348 -36.60 -33.50 -32.01
CA ARG A 348 -36.27 -34.52 -32.99
C ARG A 348 -37.20 -35.74 -32.88
N LYS A 349 -37.47 -36.18 -31.65
CA LYS A 349 -38.42 -37.27 -31.35
C LYS A 349 -39.86 -36.91 -31.73
N LEU A 350 -40.21 -35.64 -31.72
CA LEU A 350 -41.50 -35.09 -32.17
C LEU A 350 -41.57 -34.85 -33.71
N GLY A 351 -40.53 -35.17 -34.45
CA GLY A 351 -40.47 -34.98 -35.91
C GLY A 351 -40.23 -33.53 -36.33
N LYS A 352 -39.89 -32.61 -35.40
CA LYS A 352 -39.66 -31.18 -35.69
C LYS A 352 -38.17 -30.93 -35.96
N ASN A 353 -37.62 -31.62 -36.97
CA ASN A 353 -36.18 -31.61 -37.26
C ASN A 353 -35.58 -30.22 -37.49
N PRO A 354 -36.19 -29.28 -38.21
CA PRO A 354 -35.59 -27.95 -38.43
C PRO A 354 -35.43 -27.14 -37.11
N GLU A 355 -36.41 -27.24 -36.21
CA GLU A 355 -36.32 -26.62 -34.88
C GLU A 355 -35.24 -27.27 -34.02
N ALA A 356 -35.18 -28.63 -34.08
CA ALA A 356 -34.18 -29.40 -33.37
C ALA A 356 -32.74 -29.03 -33.78
N ASP A 357 -32.49 -28.87 -35.08
CA ASP A 357 -31.18 -28.51 -35.60
C ASP A 357 -30.78 -27.08 -35.19
N ALA A 358 -31.72 -26.16 -35.12
CA ALA A 358 -31.49 -24.81 -34.65
C ALA A 358 -31.07 -24.79 -33.15
N GLU A 359 -31.76 -25.57 -32.30
CA GLU A 359 -31.42 -25.64 -30.88
C GLU A 359 -30.09 -26.41 -30.64
N SER A 360 -29.81 -27.47 -31.42
CA SER A 360 -28.54 -28.18 -31.39
C SER A 360 -27.35 -27.27 -31.78
N ALA A 361 -27.53 -26.38 -32.75
CA ALA A 361 -26.50 -25.40 -33.12
C ALA A 361 -26.17 -24.42 -31.97
N LYS A 362 -27.20 -23.98 -31.21
CA LYS A 362 -26.99 -23.14 -30.03
C LYS A 362 -26.21 -23.86 -28.94
N ALA A 363 -26.54 -25.12 -28.66
CA ALA A 363 -25.81 -25.94 -27.72
C ALA A 363 -24.34 -26.06 -28.11
N GLN A 364 -24.05 -26.35 -29.38
CA GLN A 364 -22.67 -26.45 -29.89
C GLN A 364 -21.91 -25.13 -29.78
N GLN A 365 -22.57 -24.00 -30.03
CA GLN A 365 -21.94 -22.67 -29.84
C GLN A 365 -21.57 -22.41 -28.37
N LEU A 366 -22.44 -22.78 -27.43
CA LEU A 366 -22.18 -22.65 -26.00
C LEU A 366 -21.04 -23.56 -25.56
N HIS A 367 -21.00 -24.82 -25.97
CA HIS A 367 -19.88 -25.72 -25.70
C HIS A 367 -18.57 -25.20 -26.26
N ALA A 368 -18.56 -24.64 -27.48
CA ALA A 368 -17.37 -24.05 -28.07
C ALA A 368 -16.90 -22.79 -27.33
N ALA A 369 -17.82 -21.99 -26.76
CA ALA A 369 -17.51 -20.84 -25.95
C ALA A 369 -16.92 -21.26 -24.61
N LEU A 370 -17.55 -22.22 -23.91
CA LEU A 370 -17.08 -22.76 -22.63
C LEU A 370 -15.68 -23.42 -22.75
N GLN A 371 -15.40 -24.10 -23.88
CA GLN A 371 -14.07 -24.65 -24.15
C GLN A 371 -13.01 -23.56 -24.35
N LYS A 372 -13.35 -22.41 -24.93
CA LYS A 372 -12.41 -21.29 -25.09
C LYS A 372 -12.10 -20.63 -23.76
N ASP A 373 -13.09 -20.45 -22.90
CA ASP A 373 -12.90 -19.87 -21.56
C ASP A 373 -12.15 -20.86 -20.62
N GLY A 374 -12.42 -22.16 -20.73
CA GLY A 374 -11.67 -23.21 -19.99
C GLY A 374 -10.24 -23.40 -20.48
N ALA A 375 -9.91 -23.07 -21.73
CA ALA A 375 -8.55 -23.12 -22.26
C ALA A 375 -7.66 -21.97 -21.75
N SER A 376 -8.24 -20.92 -21.17
CA SER A 376 -7.52 -19.85 -20.50
C SER A 376 -7.20 -20.18 -19.03
N ALA A 377 -7.84 -21.18 -18.44
CA ALA A 377 -7.59 -21.72 -17.12
C ALA A 377 -7.02 -23.14 -17.26
N GLY A 378 -5.72 -23.27 -17.44
CA GLY A 378 -4.86 -24.46 -17.34
C GLY A 378 -5.47 -25.79 -17.80
N ALA A 379 -5.05 -26.24 -18.97
CA ALA A 379 -5.43 -27.51 -19.58
C ALA A 379 -5.26 -28.73 -18.67
N SER A 380 -6.35 -29.40 -18.30
CA SER A 380 -6.34 -30.85 -17.99
C SER A 380 -7.63 -31.51 -18.47
N ASP A 381 -7.43 -32.40 -19.41
CA ASP A 381 -8.20 -33.56 -19.85
C ASP A 381 -9.69 -33.42 -20.18
N THR A 382 -9.94 -33.20 -21.47
CA THR A 382 -11.26 -33.22 -22.12
C THR A 382 -11.78 -34.65 -22.33
N ARG A 383 -12.22 -35.37 -21.31
CA ARG A 383 -12.95 -36.64 -21.47
C ARG A 383 -13.93 -36.98 -20.34
N LYS A 384 -14.74 -36.04 -19.88
CA LYS A 384 -15.89 -36.41 -19.01
C LYS A 384 -17.03 -35.41 -19.22
N THR A 385 -17.82 -35.63 -20.24
CA THR A 385 -19.09 -34.95 -20.42
C THR A 385 -20.13 -35.58 -19.50
N ASN A 386 -20.84 -34.77 -18.71
CA ASN A 386 -21.99 -34.98 -17.84
C ASN A 386 -21.77 -35.34 -16.36
N GLY A 387 -20.54 -35.61 -15.88
CA GLY A 387 -20.26 -35.76 -14.44
C GLY A 387 -19.57 -34.56 -13.80
N ASP A 388 -18.98 -33.66 -14.61
CA ASP A 388 -18.12 -32.60 -14.11
C ASP A 388 -18.86 -31.42 -13.47
N SER A 389 -20.11 -31.14 -13.87
CA SER A 389 -20.90 -30.08 -13.20
C SER A 389 -21.29 -30.47 -11.77
N ASP A 390 -21.55 -31.76 -11.56
CA ASP A 390 -21.94 -32.29 -10.24
C ASP A 390 -20.71 -32.41 -9.32
N GLN A 391 -19.50 -32.71 -9.87
CA GLN A 391 -18.25 -32.69 -9.12
C GLN A 391 -17.80 -31.27 -8.73
N HIS A 392 -18.00 -30.27 -9.60
CA HIS A 392 -17.71 -28.88 -9.30
C HIS A 392 -18.64 -28.33 -8.21
N GLU A 393 -19.92 -28.72 -8.24
CA GLU A 393 -20.86 -28.39 -7.18
C GLU A 393 -20.48 -29.04 -5.85
N LEU A 394 -19.97 -30.25 -5.88
CA LEU A 394 -19.38 -31.00 -4.75
C LEU A 394 -18.15 -30.32 -4.15
N GLN A 395 -17.20 -29.95 -4.99
CA GLN A 395 -15.99 -29.24 -4.57
C GLN A 395 -16.36 -27.89 -3.93
N SER A 396 -17.35 -27.19 -4.51
CA SER A 396 -17.86 -25.95 -3.92
C SER A 396 -18.58 -26.15 -2.58
N MET A 397 -19.16 -27.33 -2.35
CA MET A 397 -19.79 -27.68 -1.07
C MET A 397 -18.77 -27.95 0.04
N MET A 398 -17.60 -28.52 -0.31
CA MET A 398 -16.49 -28.69 0.65
C MET A 398 -15.92 -27.37 1.15
N LEU A 399 -15.93 -26.35 0.30
CA LEU A 399 -15.32 -25.04 0.60
C LEU A 399 -16.29 -24.01 1.18
N ARG A 400 -17.60 -24.19 1.00
CA ARG A 400 -18.57 -23.22 1.53
C ARG A 400 -19.16 -23.71 2.84
N PRO A 401 -19.04 -22.94 3.93
CA PRO A 401 -19.91 -23.14 5.08
C PRO A 401 -21.36 -23.05 4.59
N SER A 402 -22.20 -23.98 5.02
CA SER A 402 -23.62 -23.91 4.77
C SER A 402 -24.15 -22.60 5.28
N ASP A 403 -24.83 -21.87 4.41
CA ASP A 403 -25.53 -20.62 4.64
C ASP A 403 -24.60 -19.39 4.70
N SER A 404 -24.71 -18.59 3.65
CA SER A 404 -24.48 -17.17 3.74
C SER A 404 -25.37 -16.64 4.89
N GLU A 405 -24.82 -16.54 6.10
CA GLU A 405 -25.34 -15.59 7.06
C GLU A 405 -25.47 -14.27 6.31
N GLN A 406 -26.68 -13.76 6.17
CA GLN A 406 -26.90 -12.42 5.66
C GLN A 406 -26.21 -11.51 6.67
N TYR A 407 -24.94 -11.19 6.40
CA TYR A 407 -24.20 -10.21 7.18
C TYR A 407 -25.00 -8.91 7.19
N ASP A 408 -25.49 -8.52 8.35
CA ASP A 408 -26.05 -7.19 8.52
C ASP A 408 -24.93 -6.18 8.24
N ALA A 409 -24.95 -5.61 7.04
CA ALA A 409 -23.91 -4.66 6.58
C ALA A 409 -23.71 -3.49 7.57
N LYS A 410 -24.74 -3.15 8.35
CA LYS A 410 -24.65 -2.12 9.39
C LYS A 410 -23.90 -2.63 10.62
N ALA A 411 -24.18 -3.86 11.06
CA ALA A 411 -23.46 -4.48 12.17
C ALA A 411 -21.99 -4.67 11.84
N GLU A 412 -21.67 -5.10 10.63
CA GLU A 412 -20.32 -5.27 10.15
C GLU A 412 -19.55 -3.94 10.02
N ALA A 413 -20.18 -2.88 9.50
CA ALA A 413 -19.57 -1.56 9.44
C ALA A 413 -19.29 -1.01 10.86
N ALA A 414 -20.17 -1.26 11.81
CA ALA A 414 -19.97 -0.89 13.21
C ALA A 414 -18.82 -1.67 13.84
N TYR A 415 -18.72 -2.97 13.56
CA TYR A 415 -17.62 -3.84 14.00
C TYR A 415 -16.27 -3.39 13.42
N THR A 416 -16.19 -3.22 12.10
CA THR A 416 -14.98 -2.72 11.41
C THR A 416 -14.51 -1.40 12.01
N LYS A 417 -15.43 -0.46 12.26
CA LYS A 417 -15.10 0.82 12.90
C LYS A 417 -14.55 0.62 14.31
N SER A 418 -15.13 -0.29 15.08
CA SER A 418 -14.68 -0.58 16.45
C SER A 418 -13.28 -1.18 16.45
N VAL A 419 -13.01 -2.16 15.58
CA VAL A 419 -11.69 -2.79 15.46
C VAL A 419 -10.66 -1.78 14.94
N SER A 420 -10.98 -0.95 13.95
CA SER A 420 -10.09 0.10 13.46
C SER A 420 -9.68 1.08 14.58
N ALA A 421 -10.64 1.49 15.42
CA ALA A 421 -10.34 2.36 16.56
C ALA A 421 -9.44 1.67 17.60
N LEU A 422 -9.65 0.37 17.85
CA LEU A 422 -8.80 -0.43 18.75
C LEU A 422 -7.39 -0.54 18.18
N LEU A 423 -7.24 -0.88 16.89
CA LEU A 423 -5.95 -0.96 16.21
C LEU A 423 -5.19 0.37 16.30
N GLY A 424 -5.85 1.48 15.98
CA GLY A 424 -5.25 2.81 16.08
C GLY A 424 -4.72 3.09 17.49
N GLN A 425 -5.52 2.81 18.53
CA GLN A 425 -5.12 2.98 19.92
C GLN A 425 -3.99 2.02 20.34
N ALA A 426 -4.03 0.77 19.90
CA ALA A 426 -2.98 -0.22 20.20
C ALA A 426 -1.64 0.18 19.60
N TYR A 427 -1.61 0.53 18.32
CA TYR A 427 -0.42 1.06 17.65
C TYR A 427 0.10 2.34 18.30
N HIS A 428 -0.81 3.28 18.64
CA HIS A 428 -0.39 4.50 19.33
C HIS A 428 0.28 4.20 20.68
N ASN A 429 -0.32 3.32 21.49
CA ASN A 429 0.22 2.97 22.81
C ASN A 429 1.55 2.21 22.69
N LEU A 430 1.67 1.32 21.70
CA LEU A 430 2.92 0.63 21.38
C LEU A 430 4.01 1.64 20.99
N GLY A 431 3.71 2.60 20.13
CA GLY A 431 4.62 3.70 19.78
C GLY A 431 5.08 4.52 20.98
N VAL A 432 4.18 4.77 21.94
CA VAL A 432 4.56 5.44 23.21
C VAL A 432 5.52 4.60 24.03
N ILE A 433 5.33 3.28 24.09
CA ILE A 433 6.23 2.35 24.79
C ILE A 433 7.60 2.34 24.11
N GLU A 434 7.66 2.18 22.78
CA GLU A 434 8.91 2.17 22.03
C GLU A 434 9.69 3.49 22.18
N ALA A 435 8.98 4.64 22.18
CA ALA A 435 9.60 5.93 22.40
C ALA A 435 10.20 6.08 23.81
N ARG A 436 9.58 5.47 24.83
CA ARG A 436 10.12 5.48 26.21
C ARG A 436 11.45 4.76 26.36
N VAL A 437 11.65 3.71 25.58
CA VAL A 437 12.92 2.96 25.54
C VAL A 437 13.87 3.47 24.45
N SER A 438 13.62 4.69 23.96
CA SER A 438 14.43 5.39 22.95
C SER A 438 14.51 4.69 21.59
N ARG A 439 13.59 3.81 21.26
CA ARG A 439 13.46 3.18 19.94
C ARG A 439 12.61 4.07 19.03
N TYR A 440 13.12 5.27 18.74
CA TYR A 440 12.34 6.32 18.08
C TYR A 440 11.93 5.97 16.65
N ALA A 441 12.77 5.20 15.93
CA ALA A 441 12.44 4.77 14.56
C ALA A 441 11.24 3.82 14.51
N GLN A 442 11.19 2.87 15.48
CA GLN A 442 10.05 1.96 15.63
C GLN A 442 8.81 2.72 16.13
N ALA A 443 9.01 3.61 17.12
CA ALA A 443 7.90 4.46 17.58
C ALA A 443 7.25 5.27 16.45
N ALA A 444 8.04 5.85 15.55
CA ALA A 444 7.55 6.59 14.41
C ALA A 444 6.73 5.71 13.44
N GLU A 445 7.17 4.47 13.24
CA GLU A 445 6.44 3.48 12.43
C GLU A 445 5.09 3.13 13.07
N GLU A 446 5.08 2.82 14.38
CA GLU A 446 3.86 2.50 15.11
C GLU A 446 2.87 3.68 15.12
N PHE A 447 3.35 4.92 15.26
CA PHE A 447 2.48 6.11 15.15
C PHE A 447 1.95 6.32 13.72
N SER A 448 2.72 5.98 12.70
CA SER A 448 2.27 6.00 11.30
C SER A 448 1.13 5.00 11.08
N GLN A 449 1.28 3.77 11.59
CA GLN A 449 0.23 2.76 11.58
C GLN A 449 -1.00 3.25 12.36
N ALA A 450 -0.83 3.82 13.55
CA ALA A 450 -1.93 4.38 14.31
C ALA A 450 -2.72 5.43 13.51
N ALA A 451 -2.02 6.30 12.76
CA ALA A 451 -2.64 7.33 11.94
C ALA A 451 -3.43 6.77 10.75
N SER A 452 -3.03 5.62 10.20
CA SER A 452 -3.75 4.96 9.12
C SER A 452 -5.09 4.37 9.58
N TRP A 453 -5.16 3.91 10.83
CA TRP A 453 -6.35 3.30 11.40
C TRP A 453 -7.29 4.31 12.07
N GLU A 454 -6.75 5.26 12.86
CA GLU A 454 -7.53 6.25 13.62
C GLU A 454 -6.75 7.58 13.70
N PRO A 455 -6.86 8.44 12.69
CA PRO A 455 -6.09 9.69 12.63
C PRO A 455 -6.53 10.74 13.67
N SER A 456 -7.67 10.52 14.34
CA SER A 456 -8.23 11.47 15.30
C SER A 456 -7.69 11.30 16.72
N ILE A 457 -6.77 10.37 16.96
CA ILE A 457 -6.18 10.13 18.28
C ILE A 457 -5.50 11.40 18.80
N PRO A 458 -5.84 11.87 20.01
CA PRO A 458 -5.24 13.06 20.56
C PRO A 458 -3.71 12.97 20.68
N ARG A 459 -3.01 14.01 20.25
CA ARG A 459 -1.53 14.12 20.24
C ARG A 459 -0.80 13.11 19.34
N LEU A 460 -1.49 12.35 18.52
CA LEU A 460 -0.85 11.40 17.62
C LEU A 460 0.18 12.07 16.71
N ASP A 461 -0.21 13.16 16.01
CA ASP A 461 0.68 13.89 15.12
C ASP A 461 1.90 14.47 15.85
N ARG A 462 1.71 14.98 17.09
CA ARG A 462 2.80 15.46 17.92
C ARG A 462 3.78 14.34 18.29
N ASN A 463 3.27 13.21 18.75
CA ASN A 463 4.08 12.07 19.15
C ASN A 463 4.82 11.46 17.96
N TRP A 464 4.14 11.34 16.82
CA TRP A 464 4.73 10.86 15.57
C TRP A 464 5.86 11.79 15.10
N GLY A 465 5.56 13.09 14.96
CA GLY A 465 6.54 14.07 14.54
C GLY A 465 7.77 14.11 15.45
N LEU A 466 7.55 14.05 16.77
CA LEU A 466 8.66 13.99 17.75
C LEU A 466 9.47 12.70 17.64
N ALA A 467 8.83 11.55 17.48
CA ALA A 467 9.53 10.27 17.32
C ALA A 467 10.35 10.23 16.03
N ALA A 468 9.75 10.63 14.89
CA ALA A 468 10.43 10.71 13.61
C ALA A 468 11.60 11.72 13.63
N PHE A 469 11.42 12.89 14.25
CA PHE A 469 12.48 13.87 14.45
C PHE A 469 13.66 13.30 15.25
N ARG A 470 13.36 12.58 16.35
CA ARG A 470 14.38 11.94 17.18
C ARG A 470 15.07 10.76 16.51
N ALA A 471 14.40 10.13 15.57
CA ALA A 471 14.96 9.09 14.70
C ALA A 471 15.75 9.66 13.52
N GLU A 472 15.92 10.99 13.44
CA GLU A 472 16.53 11.70 12.31
C GLU A 472 15.84 11.46 10.97
N LYS A 473 14.59 11.00 10.99
CA LYS A 473 13.73 10.81 9.81
C LYS A 473 12.97 12.09 9.51
N TYR A 474 13.69 13.15 9.12
CA TYR A 474 13.16 14.50 9.01
C TYR A 474 12.01 14.61 8.02
N ASP A 475 12.10 13.94 6.86
CA ASP A 475 11.03 13.91 5.86
C ASP A 475 9.74 13.29 6.41
N GLN A 476 9.86 12.24 7.23
CA GLN A 476 8.71 11.61 7.87
C GLN A 476 8.12 12.44 9.01
N ALA A 477 8.94 13.29 9.66
CA ALA A 477 8.51 14.16 10.74
C ALA A 477 7.72 15.37 10.25
N THR A 478 8.01 15.87 9.04
CA THR A 478 7.47 17.11 8.48
C THR A 478 5.94 17.10 8.44
N GLY A 479 5.31 16.11 7.80
CA GLY A 479 3.85 16.05 7.66
C GLY A 479 3.08 16.05 8.98
N PRO A 480 3.43 15.18 9.95
CA PRO A 480 2.83 15.19 11.29
C PRO A 480 3.04 16.53 12.03
N LEU A 481 4.25 17.10 12.01
CA LEU A 481 4.53 18.39 12.67
C LEU A 481 3.75 19.53 12.04
N GLU A 482 3.57 19.55 10.71
CA GLU A 482 2.70 20.52 10.04
C GLU A 482 1.24 20.42 10.49
N ARG A 483 0.70 19.18 10.58
CA ARG A 483 -0.66 18.97 11.05
C ARG A 483 -0.83 19.43 12.49
N GLU A 484 0.16 19.15 13.35
CA GLU A 484 0.15 19.62 14.74
C GLU A 484 0.28 21.13 14.82
N LEU A 485 1.16 21.76 14.04
CA LEU A 485 1.31 23.21 14.00
C LEU A 485 0.02 23.92 13.56
N ARG A 486 -0.74 23.34 12.63
CA ARG A 486 -2.07 23.87 12.26
C ARG A 486 -3.06 23.88 13.43
N ARG A 487 -2.96 22.90 14.35
CA ARG A 487 -3.80 22.82 15.56
C ARG A 487 -3.28 23.74 16.67
N THR A 488 -1.98 23.90 16.75
CA THR A 488 -1.28 24.69 17.79
C THR A 488 -0.35 25.74 17.18
N PRO A 489 -0.88 26.79 16.52
CA PRO A 489 -0.08 27.74 15.72
C PRO A 489 1.00 28.50 16.50
N ASN A 490 0.86 28.59 17.83
CA ASN A 490 1.77 29.31 18.72
C ASN A 490 2.76 28.40 19.46
N ASP A 491 2.81 27.10 19.15
CA ASP A 491 3.76 26.19 19.80
C ASP A 491 5.16 26.37 19.18
N VAL A 492 6.01 27.07 19.94
CA VAL A 492 7.39 27.39 19.52
C VAL A 492 8.19 26.09 19.30
N SER A 493 8.04 25.09 20.18
CA SER A 493 8.78 23.84 20.07
C SER A 493 8.44 23.06 18.79
N ILE A 494 7.18 23.06 18.37
CA ILE A 494 6.77 22.45 17.10
C ILE A 494 7.38 23.20 15.90
N ARG A 495 7.39 24.55 15.96
CA ARG A 495 8.04 25.37 14.92
C ARG A 495 9.54 25.12 14.84
N GLU A 496 10.23 25.03 16.00
CA GLU A 496 11.66 24.72 16.04
C GLU A 496 11.96 23.37 15.38
N MET A 497 11.24 22.32 15.77
CA MET A 497 11.43 21.00 15.18
C MET A 497 11.13 20.98 13.69
N LEU A 498 10.00 21.58 13.26
CA LEU A 498 9.61 21.63 11.86
C LEU A 498 10.61 22.44 11.01
N GLY A 499 11.08 23.57 11.56
CA GLY A 499 12.11 24.38 10.91
C GLY A 499 13.42 23.60 10.70
N VAL A 500 13.84 22.82 11.70
CA VAL A 500 15.01 21.93 11.57
C VAL A 500 14.76 20.83 10.56
N CYS A 501 13.56 20.20 10.53
CA CYS A 501 13.22 19.19 9.52
C CYS A 501 13.37 19.76 8.10
N TYR A 502 12.79 20.91 7.83
CA TYR A 502 12.91 21.58 6.53
C TYR A 502 14.37 21.92 6.20
N TYR A 503 15.14 22.42 7.18
CA TYR A 503 16.55 22.72 6.98
C TYR A 503 17.37 21.47 6.60
N MET A 504 17.13 20.36 7.29
CA MET A 504 17.83 19.09 7.08
C MET A 504 17.47 18.44 5.72
N SER A 505 16.32 18.77 5.16
CA SER A 505 15.85 18.36 3.82
C SER A 505 16.14 19.41 2.73
N ASP A 506 17.00 20.40 2.99
CA ASP A 506 17.37 21.49 2.07
C ASP A 506 16.20 22.41 1.64
N HIS A 507 15.06 22.38 2.36
CA HIS A 507 13.91 23.26 2.13
C HIS A 507 14.06 24.57 2.93
N PHE A 508 15.04 25.40 2.55
CA PHE A 508 15.42 26.60 3.31
C PHE A 508 14.34 27.66 3.36
N ALA A 509 13.53 27.80 2.30
CA ALA A 509 12.46 28.79 2.26
C ALA A 509 11.35 28.45 3.26
N GLU A 510 10.91 27.20 3.31
CA GLU A 510 9.90 26.69 4.23
C GLU A 510 10.41 26.73 5.68
N SER A 511 11.69 26.38 5.91
CA SER A 511 12.33 26.52 7.22
C SER A 511 12.29 27.96 7.69
N ALA A 512 12.69 28.92 6.85
CA ALA A 512 12.65 30.34 7.18
C ALA A 512 11.21 30.83 7.45
N GLU A 513 10.23 30.39 6.67
CA GLU A 513 8.84 30.77 6.86
C GLU A 513 8.30 30.32 8.22
N VAL A 514 8.58 29.09 8.61
CA VAL A 514 8.12 28.52 9.89
C VAL A 514 8.81 29.18 11.08
N LEU A 515 10.11 29.49 11.00
CA LEU A 515 10.91 29.99 12.11
C LEU A 515 10.80 31.52 12.28
N ARG A 516 10.59 32.30 11.20
CA ARG A 516 10.53 33.77 11.22
C ARG A 516 9.58 34.35 12.29
N PRO A 517 8.36 33.81 12.49
CA PRO A 517 7.43 34.38 13.50
C PRO A 517 7.92 34.26 14.95
N VAL A 518 8.89 33.38 15.23
CA VAL A 518 9.33 33.06 16.60
C VAL A 518 10.81 33.28 16.83
N LEU A 519 11.51 34.03 15.99
CA LEU A 519 12.97 34.27 16.07
C LEU A 519 13.44 34.72 17.44
N ASP A 520 12.67 35.57 18.14
CA ASP A 520 13.00 36.08 19.46
C ASP A 520 12.72 35.08 20.59
N GLN A 521 11.95 34.04 20.28
CA GLN A 521 11.55 32.99 21.21
C GLN A 521 12.33 31.68 21.01
N LEU A 522 13.14 31.59 19.94
CA LEU A 522 13.93 30.40 19.68
C LEU A 522 14.81 30.05 20.87
N SER A 523 14.89 28.75 21.17
CA SER A 523 15.84 28.26 22.17
C SER A 523 17.28 28.58 21.73
N ASP A 524 18.16 28.74 22.75
CA ASP A 524 19.57 29.04 22.49
C ASP A 524 20.41 27.81 22.09
N ASN A 525 19.77 26.88 21.36
CA ASN A 525 20.46 25.74 20.77
C ASN A 525 21.24 26.18 19.53
N ALA A 526 22.56 25.95 19.54
CA ALA A 526 23.43 26.40 18.46
C ALA A 526 23.05 25.81 17.11
N GLY A 527 22.67 24.53 17.06
CA GLY A 527 22.24 23.86 15.83
C GLY A 527 20.95 24.46 15.24
N LEU A 528 19.97 24.75 16.11
CA LEU A 528 18.73 25.41 15.71
C LEU A 528 18.97 26.83 15.21
N LEU A 529 19.75 27.64 15.94
CA LEU A 529 20.08 29.01 15.53
C LEU A 529 20.84 29.02 14.22
N TYR A 530 21.77 28.08 14.02
CA TYR A 530 22.49 27.93 12.76
C TYR A 530 21.55 27.55 11.61
N ALA A 531 20.65 26.60 11.81
CA ALA A 531 19.64 26.22 10.82
C ALA A 531 18.73 27.41 10.47
N ALA A 532 18.24 28.12 11.48
CA ALA A 532 17.39 29.30 11.29
C ALA A 532 18.11 30.42 10.53
N GLY A 533 19.31 30.77 10.97
CA GLY A 533 20.12 31.82 10.32
C GLY A 533 20.46 31.47 8.87
N THR A 534 20.90 30.24 8.61
CA THR A 534 21.21 29.77 7.27
C THR A 534 19.97 29.76 6.35
N SER A 535 18.84 29.27 6.86
CA SER A 535 17.59 29.24 6.11
C SER A 535 17.12 30.65 5.73
N LEU A 536 17.21 31.59 6.67
CA LEU A 536 16.87 33.00 6.45
C LEU A 536 17.77 33.63 5.37
N VAL A 537 19.09 33.45 5.48
CA VAL A 537 20.04 34.00 4.49
C VAL A 537 19.80 33.39 3.10
N ARG A 538 19.62 32.08 3.00
CA ARG A 538 19.38 31.38 1.73
C ARG A 538 18.02 31.70 1.11
N SER A 539 17.03 32.04 1.92
CA SER A 539 15.71 32.50 1.45
C SER A 539 15.64 33.97 1.14
N GLY A 540 16.76 34.72 1.26
CA GLY A 540 16.85 36.13 0.95
C GLY A 540 16.53 37.07 2.13
N ASP A 541 16.25 36.55 3.32
CA ASP A 541 16.02 37.34 4.53
C ASP A 541 17.33 37.54 5.33
N ALA A 542 18.31 38.14 4.66
CA ALA A 542 19.67 38.31 5.19
C ALA A 542 19.70 39.10 6.49
N LYS A 543 18.84 40.11 6.64
CA LYS A 543 18.76 40.94 7.86
C LYS A 543 18.42 40.10 9.11
N ASN A 544 17.39 39.28 9.04
CA ASN A 544 17.03 38.41 10.15
C ASN A 544 18.07 37.29 10.35
N GLY A 545 18.67 36.78 9.27
CA GLY A 545 19.78 35.83 9.33
C GLY A 545 20.96 36.40 10.09
N ALA A 546 21.40 37.62 9.77
CA ALA A 546 22.48 38.31 10.48
C ALA A 546 22.18 38.47 11.97
N ARG A 547 20.93 38.81 12.34
CA ARG A 547 20.53 38.95 13.75
C ARG A 547 20.65 37.62 14.50
N VAL A 548 20.26 36.50 13.87
CA VAL A 548 20.38 35.19 14.48
C VAL A 548 21.84 34.77 14.64
N PHE A 549 22.69 34.99 13.65
CA PHE A 549 24.11 34.66 13.74
C PHE A 549 24.83 35.55 14.74
N SER A 550 24.52 36.85 14.84
CA SER A 550 25.08 37.73 15.88
C SER A 550 24.75 37.23 17.29
N ARG A 551 23.49 36.77 17.50
CA ARG A 551 23.09 36.16 18.78
C ARG A 551 23.90 34.89 19.12
N MET A 552 24.28 34.09 18.09
CA MET A 552 25.15 32.93 18.26
C MET A 552 26.57 33.40 18.72
N LEU A 553 27.12 34.41 18.05
CA LEU A 553 28.46 34.92 18.31
C LEU A 553 28.58 35.64 19.66
N GLU A 554 27.49 36.15 20.24
CA GLU A 554 27.48 36.64 21.62
C GLU A 554 27.88 35.55 22.65
N LYS A 555 27.63 34.28 22.32
CA LYS A 555 27.92 33.14 23.16
C LYS A 555 29.24 32.44 22.83
N ASP A 556 29.50 32.26 21.55
CA ASP A 556 30.72 31.58 21.07
C ASP A 556 31.23 32.25 19.78
N GLN A 557 32.33 32.95 19.89
CA GLN A 557 33.01 33.65 18.79
C GLN A 557 34.07 32.79 18.09
N THR A 558 34.12 31.49 18.39
CA THR A 558 35.18 30.60 17.92
C THR A 558 34.72 29.67 16.76
N VAL A 559 33.52 29.87 16.22
CA VAL A 559 32.95 29.01 15.18
C VAL A 559 33.10 29.65 13.79
N PRO A 560 34.05 29.19 12.94
CA PRO A 560 34.34 29.79 11.63
C PRO A 560 33.09 29.84 10.71
N ALA A 561 32.31 28.77 10.73
CA ALA A 561 31.10 28.67 9.90
C ALA A 561 30.03 29.75 10.23
N VAL A 562 29.92 30.15 11.48
CA VAL A 562 28.97 31.23 11.88
C VAL A 562 29.44 32.57 11.36
N HIS A 563 30.76 32.87 11.47
CA HIS A 563 31.36 34.08 10.89
C HIS A 563 31.20 34.11 9.36
N LEU A 564 31.40 32.97 8.68
CA LEU A 564 31.18 32.84 7.23
C LEU A 564 29.73 33.17 6.85
N MET A 565 28.74 32.59 7.54
CA MET A 565 27.32 32.83 7.25
C MET A 565 26.89 34.25 7.58
N LEU A 566 27.42 34.84 8.67
CA LEU A 566 27.18 36.24 8.99
C LEU A 566 27.76 37.15 7.92
N ALA A 567 28.98 36.88 7.42
CA ALA A 567 29.60 37.61 6.33
C ALA A 567 28.77 37.55 5.05
N GLN A 568 28.25 36.37 4.71
CA GLN A 568 27.35 36.21 3.55
C GLN A 568 26.05 37.02 3.73
N ALA A 569 25.48 37.05 4.94
CA ALA A 569 24.31 37.86 5.23
C ALA A 569 24.61 39.35 5.04
N TYR A 570 25.69 39.87 5.58
CA TYR A 570 26.11 41.27 5.36
C TYR A 570 26.40 41.56 3.90
N ALA A 571 26.97 40.65 3.14
CA ALA A 571 27.22 40.84 1.71
C ALA A 571 25.90 40.96 0.90
N GLN A 572 24.86 40.16 1.24
CA GLN A 572 23.53 40.28 0.65
C GLN A 572 22.85 41.61 0.97
N GLU A 573 23.02 42.11 2.17
CA GLU A 573 22.56 43.42 2.63
C GLU A 573 23.41 44.57 2.04
N GLN A 574 24.39 44.28 1.19
CA GLN A 574 25.35 45.22 0.60
C GLN A 574 26.24 45.93 1.64
N ASN A 575 26.28 45.41 2.85
CA ASN A 575 27.18 45.88 3.91
C ASN A 575 28.56 45.24 3.77
N TYR A 576 29.27 45.60 2.69
CA TYR A 576 30.53 44.96 2.32
C TYR A 576 31.67 45.17 3.36
N PRO A 577 31.77 46.31 4.08
CA PRO A 577 32.79 46.47 5.12
C PRO A 577 32.68 45.40 6.23
N ASP A 578 31.49 45.24 6.77
CA ASP A 578 31.24 44.25 7.83
C ASP A 578 31.34 42.81 7.31
N ALA A 579 30.85 42.56 6.06
CA ALA A 579 31.04 41.26 5.42
C ALA A 579 32.51 40.86 5.36
N ARG A 580 33.40 41.78 4.93
CA ARG A 580 34.85 41.50 4.87
C ARG A 580 35.47 41.28 6.26
N ALA A 581 35.02 42.02 7.27
CA ALA A 581 35.50 41.81 8.62
C ALA A 581 35.16 40.40 9.14
N GLU A 582 33.94 39.91 8.88
CA GLU A 582 33.49 38.60 9.29
C GLU A 582 34.13 37.47 8.46
N PHE A 583 34.33 37.65 7.14
CA PHE A 583 35.13 36.72 6.35
C PHE A 583 36.56 36.58 6.89
N ALA A 584 37.23 37.73 7.20
CA ALA A 584 38.56 37.71 7.78
C ALA A 584 38.59 37.03 9.16
N ARG A 585 37.51 37.16 9.94
CA ARG A 585 37.40 36.48 11.22
C ARG A 585 37.24 34.95 11.05
N ALA A 586 36.43 34.51 10.09
CA ALA A 586 36.33 33.11 9.74
C ALA A 586 37.68 32.51 9.37
N LEU A 587 38.44 33.21 8.52
CA LEU A 587 39.77 32.79 8.06
C LEU A 587 40.85 32.83 9.15
N GLN A 588 40.74 33.73 10.13
CA GLN A 588 41.62 33.72 11.32
C GLN A 588 41.41 32.49 12.19
N LEU A 589 40.18 32.01 12.27
CA LEU A 589 39.81 30.83 13.07
C LEU A 589 40.14 29.54 12.30
N ASP A 590 39.85 29.49 11.03
CA ASP A 590 40.19 28.39 10.15
C ASP A 590 40.59 28.93 8.76
N PRO A 591 41.92 28.96 8.43
CA PRO A 591 42.41 29.41 7.13
C PRO A 591 41.92 28.61 5.90
N HIS A 592 41.34 27.43 6.15
CA HIS A 592 40.80 26.56 5.09
C HIS A 592 39.26 26.65 4.97
N THR A 593 38.64 27.68 5.59
CA THR A 593 37.20 27.91 5.49
C THR A 593 36.82 28.12 4.01
N ALA A 594 36.14 27.12 3.42
CA ALA A 594 35.76 27.12 2.02
C ALA A 594 34.93 28.36 1.65
N GLU A 595 35.17 28.95 0.50
CA GLU A 595 34.49 30.12 -0.07
C GLU A 595 34.66 31.43 0.75
N ALA A 596 35.42 31.44 1.85
CA ALA A 596 35.59 32.65 2.64
C ALA A 596 36.47 33.69 1.94
N HIS A 597 37.57 33.27 1.32
CA HIS A 597 38.36 34.15 0.46
C HIS A 597 37.59 34.62 -0.77
N TYR A 598 36.81 33.72 -1.39
CA TYR A 598 35.95 34.10 -2.53
C TYR A 598 34.93 35.17 -2.14
N GLY A 599 34.22 35.01 -1.01
CA GLY A 599 33.26 35.97 -0.47
C GLY A 599 33.89 37.32 -0.14
N SER A 600 35.07 37.30 0.51
CA SER A 600 35.87 38.50 0.81
C SER A 600 36.29 39.23 -0.47
N GLY A 601 36.75 38.47 -1.48
CA GLY A 601 37.13 38.98 -2.80
C GLY A 601 35.96 39.65 -3.53
N MET A 602 34.78 39.02 -3.52
CA MET A 602 33.56 39.59 -4.09
C MET A 602 33.15 40.89 -3.37
N ALA A 603 33.20 40.89 -2.05
CA ALA A 603 32.88 42.11 -1.26
C ALA A 603 33.88 43.26 -1.50
N ALA A 604 35.17 42.92 -1.68
CA ALA A 604 36.21 43.89 -2.08
C ALA A 604 35.94 44.46 -3.48
N LEU A 605 35.58 43.57 -4.45
CA LEU A 605 35.24 43.98 -5.82
C LEU A 605 34.06 44.97 -5.83
N LYS A 606 33.00 44.69 -5.09
CA LYS A 606 31.83 45.57 -4.96
C LYS A 606 32.18 46.91 -4.30
N GLN A 607 33.26 47.00 -3.53
CA GLN A 607 33.81 48.25 -2.99
C GLN A 607 34.78 48.95 -3.97
N GLY A 608 35.04 48.40 -5.14
CA GLY A 608 36.04 48.93 -6.08
C GLY A 608 37.49 48.74 -5.65
N LYS A 609 37.76 47.87 -4.68
CA LYS A 609 39.11 47.59 -4.16
C LYS A 609 39.74 46.42 -4.94
N LEU A 610 40.16 46.73 -6.20
CA LEU A 610 40.59 45.71 -7.17
C LEU A 610 41.79 44.90 -6.68
N ASP A 611 42.85 45.56 -6.13
CA ASP A 611 44.02 44.84 -5.62
C ASP A 611 43.65 43.83 -4.52
N ALA A 612 42.88 44.28 -3.51
CA ALA A 612 42.42 43.44 -2.43
C ALA A 612 41.54 42.27 -2.93
N SER A 613 40.71 42.54 -3.95
CA SER A 613 39.86 41.51 -4.56
C SER A 613 40.69 40.44 -5.28
N ALA A 614 41.73 40.87 -6.06
CA ALA A 614 42.62 39.94 -6.75
C ALA A 614 43.40 39.05 -5.76
N ASP A 615 43.92 39.65 -4.68
CA ASP A 615 44.63 38.90 -3.63
C ASP A 615 43.74 37.82 -2.99
N GLU A 616 42.50 38.20 -2.66
CA GLU A 616 41.55 37.24 -2.04
C GLU A 616 41.19 36.09 -3.00
N PHE A 617 40.90 36.39 -4.29
CA PHE A 617 40.64 35.33 -5.25
C PHE A 617 41.85 34.43 -5.49
N GLN A 618 43.08 35.01 -5.46
CA GLN A 618 44.31 34.24 -5.57
C GLN A 618 44.50 33.33 -4.34
N GLN A 619 44.14 33.80 -3.13
CA GLN A 619 44.16 32.97 -1.92
C GLN A 619 43.14 31.84 -2.01
N GLU A 620 41.90 32.11 -2.47
CA GLU A 620 40.90 31.06 -2.68
C GLU A 620 41.45 29.96 -3.59
N LEU A 621 42.09 30.32 -4.70
CA LEU A 621 42.67 29.36 -5.62
C LEU A 621 43.90 28.62 -5.04
N SER A 622 44.56 29.15 -4.03
CA SER A 622 45.64 28.45 -3.32
C SER A 622 45.07 27.37 -2.39
N VAL A 623 43.93 27.61 -1.80
CA VAL A 623 43.22 26.68 -0.91
C VAL A 623 42.38 25.69 -1.73
N ASN A 624 41.76 26.18 -2.79
CA ASN A 624 40.84 25.42 -3.66
C ASN A 624 41.22 25.60 -5.15
N PRO A 625 42.25 24.91 -5.65
CA PRO A 625 42.80 25.12 -7.00
C PRO A 625 41.87 24.85 -8.15
N GLY A 626 40.75 24.25 -7.92
CA GLY A 626 39.74 23.93 -8.95
C GLY A 626 38.51 24.81 -8.95
N TYR A 627 38.44 25.86 -8.14
CA TYR A 627 37.25 26.66 -7.96
C TYR A 627 37.03 27.66 -9.08
N ILE A 628 36.36 27.24 -10.16
CA ILE A 628 36.11 28.02 -11.37
C ILE A 628 35.54 29.40 -11.13
N PRO A 629 34.58 29.65 -10.17
CA PRO A 629 34.09 30.99 -9.91
C PRO A 629 35.16 31.98 -9.46
N ALA A 630 36.12 31.53 -8.62
CA ALA A 630 37.23 32.39 -8.19
C ALA A 630 38.19 32.68 -9.33
N GLU A 631 38.48 31.71 -10.18
CA GLU A 631 39.34 31.84 -11.35
C GLU A 631 38.76 32.81 -12.39
N TYR A 632 37.44 32.71 -12.67
CA TYR A 632 36.76 33.67 -13.53
C TYR A 632 36.81 35.07 -12.94
N GLN A 633 36.50 35.23 -11.64
CA GLN A 633 36.54 36.55 -11.01
C GLN A 633 37.94 37.15 -10.91
N LEU A 634 38.95 36.32 -10.67
CA LEU A 634 40.35 36.77 -10.71
C LEU A 634 40.72 37.30 -12.13
N GLY A 635 40.37 36.56 -13.17
CA GLY A 635 40.51 36.97 -14.57
C GLY A 635 39.81 38.30 -14.83
N TYR A 636 38.56 38.47 -14.38
CA TYR A 636 37.78 39.69 -14.51
C TYR A 636 38.47 40.91 -13.82
N VAL A 637 38.90 40.70 -12.56
CA VAL A 637 39.59 41.78 -11.80
C VAL A 637 40.94 42.12 -12.45
N ARG A 638 41.73 41.15 -12.91
CA ARG A 638 42.96 41.39 -13.61
C ARG A 638 42.76 42.22 -14.90
N LEU A 639 41.67 41.94 -15.64
CA LEU A 639 41.30 42.69 -16.84
C LEU A 639 40.87 44.12 -16.50
N GLU A 640 40.09 44.32 -15.46
CA GLU A 640 39.69 45.67 -15.00
C GLU A 640 40.92 46.49 -14.50
N MET A 641 41.98 45.82 -14.04
CA MET A 641 43.30 46.42 -13.73
C MET A 641 44.19 46.63 -14.97
N HIS A 642 43.67 46.43 -16.18
CA HIS A 642 44.42 46.46 -17.45
C HIS A 642 45.60 45.47 -17.51
N GLN A 643 45.49 44.33 -16.84
CA GLN A 643 46.47 43.27 -16.82
C GLN A 643 46.06 42.10 -17.72
N ALA A 644 45.75 42.38 -18.97
CA ALA A 644 45.21 41.45 -19.91
C ALA A 644 46.09 40.18 -20.12
N ASP A 645 47.43 40.33 -20.02
CA ASP A 645 48.40 39.26 -20.10
C ASP A 645 48.22 38.19 -19.00
N THR A 646 47.81 38.58 -17.82
CA THR A 646 47.55 37.69 -16.68
C THR A 646 46.10 37.20 -16.65
N ALA A 647 45.16 37.95 -17.25
CA ALA A 647 43.74 37.57 -17.30
C ALA A 647 43.45 36.48 -18.34
N ILE A 648 44.12 36.53 -19.52
CA ILE A 648 43.88 35.60 -20.62
C ILE A 648 44.04 34.12 -20.21
N PRO A 649 45.13 33.68 -19.56
CA PRO A 649 45.30 32.28 -19.20
C PRO A 649 44.21 31.82 -18.22
N LEU A 650 43.72 32.67 -17.32
CA LEU A 650 42.65 32.34 -16.40
C LEU A 650 41.33 32.08 -17.16
N PHE A 651 40.95 32.96 -18.07
CA PHE A 651 39.76 32.76 -18.88
C PHE A 651 39.89 31.54 -19.83
N GLN A 652 41.07 31.27 -20.37
CA GLN A 652 41.33 30.08 -21.18
C GLN A 652 41.15 28.81 -20.39
N ASP A 653 41.57 28.77 -19.14
CA ASP A 653 41.34 27.60 -18.27
C ASP A 653 39.83 27.44 -17.96
N VAL A 654 39.15 28.54 -17.64
CA VAL A 654 37.69 28.52 -17.41
C VAL A 654 36.95 27.94 -18.61
N VAL A 655 37.20 28.45 -19.84
CA VAL A 655 36.46 27.98 -21.04
C VAL A 655 36.88 26.56 -21.44
N SER A 656 38.09 26.12 -21.11
CA SER A 656 38.52 24.74 -21.34
C SER A 656 37.76 23.74 -20.48
N ARG A 657 37.46 24.10 -19.23
CA ARG A 657 36.74 23.27 -18.26
C ARG A 657 35.20 23.43 -18.34
N GLN A 658 34.74 24.61 -18.78
CA GLN A 658 33.33 24.94 -19.00
C GLN A 658 33.14 25.54 -20.41
N PRO A 659 33.07 24.73 -21.48
CA PRO A 659 32.93 25.21 -22.85
C PRO A 659 31.60 25.96 -23.15
N ASN A 660 30.66 25.96 -22.26
CA ASN A 660 29.39 26.66 -22.36
C ASN A 660 29.32 27.95 -21.54
N HIS A 661 30.42 28.42 -20.99
CA HIS A 661 30.49 29.65 -20.19
C HIS A 661 30.60 30.90 -21.08
N SER A 662 29.45 31.46 -21.54
CA SER A 662 29.40 32.57 -22.48
C SER A 662 30.14 33.82 -22.00
N ASP A 663 30.03 34.16 -20.71
CA ASP A 663 30.66 35.35 -20.15
C ASP A 663 32.19 35.23 -20.09
N ALA A 664 32.72 34.01 -19.87
CA ALA A 664 34.18 33.79 -19.91
C ALA A 664 34.72 33.99 -21.32
N TYR A 665 34.04 33.53 -22.37
CA TYR A 665 34.44 33.81 -23.77
C TYR A 665 34.35 35.30 -24.08
N TYR A 666 33.32 36.01 -23.56
CA TYR A 666 33.22 37.44 -23.73
C TYR A 666 34.42 38.21 -23.12
N GLU A 667 34.73 37.91 -21.84
CA GLU A 667 35.85 38.55 -21.16
C GLU A 667 37.20 38.15 -21.77
N LEU A 668 37.35 36.90 -22.24
CA LEU A 668 38.53 36.46 -22.99
C LEU A 668 38.68 37.28 -24.27
N GLY A 669 37.62 37.44 -25.03
CA GLY A 669 37.61 38.26 -26.24
C GLY A 669 38.01 39.73 -25.97
N LYS A 670 37.50 40.35 -24.87
CA LYS A 670 37.95 41.67 -24.42
C LYS A 670 39.45 41.75 -24.14
N ALA A 671 39.93 40.77 -23.35
CA ALA A 671 41.35 40.72 -22.97
C ALA A 671 42.26 40.53 -24.20
N LEU A 672 41.87 39.71 -25.15
CA LEU A 672 42.61 39.51 -26.43
C LEU A 672 42.59 40.77 -27.28
N LEU A 673 41.51 41.58 -27.29
CA LEU A 673 41.42 42.88 -27.96
C LEU A 673 42.40 43.89 -27.34
N GLU A 674 42.53 43.91 -26.01
CA GLU A 674 43.51 44.76 -25.33
C GLU A 674 44.94 44.39 -25.71
N GLN A 675 45.24 43.13 -25.88
CA GLN A 675 46.54 42.64 -26.39
C GLN A 675 46.74 42.81 -27.90
N GLY A 676 45.74 43.25 -28.64
CA GLY A 676 45.80 43.39 -30.08
C GLY A 676 45.69 42.07 -30.87
N LYS A 677 45.30 40.97 -30.23
CA LYS A 677 45.07 39.67 -30.87
C LYS A 677 43.65 39.62 -31.47
N VAL A 678 43.42 40.45 -32.48
CA VAL A 678 42.08 40.76 -33.00
C VAL A 678 41.38 39.51 -33.54
N LYS A 679 42.08 38.62 -34.23
CA LYS A 679 41.45 37.42 -34.85
C LYS A 679 40.94 36.44 -33.79
N ASP A 680 41.75 36.17 -32.78
CA ASP A 680 41.40 35.27 -31.70
C ASP A 680 40.24 35.85 -30.90
N ALA A 681 40.26 37.16 -30.67
CA ALA A 681 39.15 37.89 -30.00
C ALA A 681 37.83 37.77 -30.77
N ILE A 682 37.82 37.84 -32.09
CA ILE A 682 36.63 37.64 -32.90
C ILE A 682 36.07 36.26 -32.70
N GLN A 683 36.89 35.25 -32.73
CA GLN A 683 36.45 33.84 -32.52
C GLN A 683 35.78 33.64 -31.18
N ASP A 684 36.37 34.15 -30.10
CA ASP A 684 35.83 34.00 -28.76
C ASP A 684 34.54 34.83 -28.56
N LEU A 685 34.50 36.06 -29.12
CA LEU A 685 33.27 36.87 -29.07
C LEU A 685 32.12 36.25 -29.90
N GLU A 686 32.42 35.67 -31.07
CA GLU A 686 31.42 34.93 -31.84
C GLU A 686 30.93 33.67 -31.06
N THR A 687 31.81 32.98 -30.37
CA THR A 687 31.46 31.82 -29.50
C THR A 687 30.58 32.29 -28.35
N SER A 688 30.92 33.39 -27.65
CA SER A 688 30.11 33.98 -26.60
C SER A 688 28.70 34.29 -27.09
N ILE A 689 28.57 34.94 -28.25
CA ILE A 689 27.30 35.31 -28.87
C ILE A 689 26.50 34.03 -29.27
N HIS A 690 27.18 33.02 -29.78
CA HIS A 690 26.53 31.77 -30.15
C HIS A 690 25.91 31.09 -28.93
N LEU A 691 26.63 31.08 -27.81
CA LEU A 691 26.15 30.52 -26.54
C LEU A 691 25.03 31.36 -25.91
N HIS A 692 25.23 32.66 -25.85
CA HIS A 692 24.25 33.59 -25.29
C HIS A 692 24.37 34.99 -25.96
N PRO A 693 23.45 35.36 -26.85
CA PRO A 693 23.47 36.68 -27.54
C PRO A 693 23.17 37.81 -26.56
N THR A 694 24.13 38.71 -26.38
CA THR A 694 24.00 39.92 -25.55
C THR A 694 24.35 41.19 -26.31
N ASP A 695 23.78 42.32 -25.93
CA ASP A 695 24.08 43.60 -26.55
C ASP A 695 25.56 43.97 -26.36
N TYR A 696 26.12 43.81 -25.18
CA TYR A 696 27.52 44.12 -24.90
C TYR A 696 28.50 43.21 -25.70
N ALA A 697 28.16 41.93 -25.93
CA ALA A 697 29.00 41.04 -26.76
C ALA A 697 29.01 41.50 -28.24
N TYR A 698 27.86 41.82 -28.80
CA TYR A 698 27.78 42.38 -30.15
C TYR A 698 28.49 43.75 -30.28
N TYR A 699 28.45 44.59 -29.24
CA TYR A 699 29.23 45.82 -29.24
C TYR A 699 30.75 45.55 -29.35
N GLN A 700 31.27 44.65 -28.51
CA GLN A 700 32.70 44.28 -28.54
C GLN A 700 33.07 43.62 -29.86
N LEU A 701 32.25 42.76 -30.39
CA LEU A 701 32.46 42.11 -31.68
C LEU A 701 32.51 43.14 -32.80
N SER A 702 31.66 44.19 -32.76
CA SER A 702 31.73 45.31 -33.74
C SER A 702 33.06 46.09 -33.69
N VAL A 703 33.59 46.24 -32.46
CA VAL A 703 34.94 46.86 -32.26
C VAL A 703 36.04 45.96 -32.82
N ALA A 704 35.94 44.66 -32.58
CA ALA A 704 36.88 43.67 -33.09
C ALA A 704 36.90 43.63 -34.64
N TYR A 705 35.74 43.58 -35.30
CA TYR A 705 35.63 43.60 -36.75
C TYR A 705 36.16 44.87 -37.36
N ARG A 706 35.92 46.06 -36.75
CA ARG A 706 36.52 47.33 -37.22
C ARG A 706 38.05 47.28 -37.16
N ARG A 707 38.62 46.70 -36.09
CA ARG A 707 40.09 46.59 -35.96
C ARG A 707 40.66 45.59 -36.94
N ASP A 708 39.90 44.59 -37.38
CA ASP A 708 40.29 43.60 -38.39
C ASP A 708 40.06 44.07 -39.84
N GLY A 709 39.43 45.26 -40.02
CA GLY A 709 39.13 45.81 -41.35
C GLY A 709 37.85 45.28 -41.98
N ARG A 710 37.04 44.54 -41.26
CA ARG A 710 35.76 43.89 -41.68
C ARG A 710 34.59 44.86 -41.45
N ALA A 711 34.50 45.91 -42.33
CA ALA A 711 33.53 47.01 -42.12
C ALA A 711 32.07 46.54 -42.17
N ASP A 712 31.73 45.65 -43.10
CA ASP A 712 30.35 45.17 -43.29
C ASP A 712 29.88 44.31 -42.08
N ASP A 713 30.76 43.42 -41.59
CA ASP A 713 30.49 42.61 -40.41
C ASP A 713 30.34 43.47 -39.14
N ALA A 714 31.14 44.53 -39.05
CA ALA A 714 31.07 45.47 -37.95
C ALA A 714 29.72 46.22 -37.95
N GLU A 715 29.20 46.62 -39.13
CA GLU A 715 27.88 47.26 -39.24
C GLU A 715 26.76 46.31 -38.84
N GLN A 716 26.82 45.07 -39.28
CA GLN A 716 25.85 44.05 -38.87
C GLN A 716 25.86 43.82 -37.34
N ALA A 717 27.03 43.73 -36.74
CA ALA A 717 27.14 43.60 -35.28
C ALA A 717 26.56 44.83 -34.54
N VAL A 718 26.75 46.03 -35.05
CA VAL A 718 26.15 47.24 -34.50
C VAL A 718 24.61 47.20 -34.61
N LEU A 719 24.06 46.72 -35.70
CA LEU A 719 22.62 46.58 -35.87
C LEU A 719 22.03 45.59 -34.82
N MET A 720 22.71 44.48 -34.56
CA MET A 720 22.32 43.50 -33.53
C MET A 720 22.45 44.11 -32.13
N TYR A 721 23.53 44.81 -31.84
CA TYR A 721 23.65 45.57 -30.58
C TYR A 721 22.46 46.53 -30.36
N GLN A 722 22.10 47.31 -31.39
CA GLN A 722 20.95 48.26 -31.28
C GLN A 722 19.61 47.54 -31.09
N LYS A 723 19.47 46.38 -31.72
CA LYS A 723 18.23 45.57 -31.58
C LYS A 723 18.08 44.93 -30.20
N LEU A 724 19.18 44.49 -29.59
CA LEU A 724 19.17 43.84 -28.27
C LEU A 724 19.20 44.83 -27.11
N ARG A 725 19.66 46.07 -27.34
CA ARG A 725 19.73 47.12 -26.31
C ARG A 725 18.34 47.41 -25.74
N PRO A 726 18.15 47.40 -24.42
CA PRO A 726 16.89 47.77 -23.80
C PRO A 726 16.48 49.17 -24.20
N LYS A 727 15.27 49.37 -24.73
CA LYS A 727 14.75 50.71 -25.00
C LYS A 727 14.66 51.46 -23.68
N PRO A 728 15.14 52.72 -23.60
CA PRO A 728 14.98 53.52 -22.40
C PRO A 728 13.49 53.63 -22.09
N HIS A 729 13.09 53.30 -20.86
CA HIS A 729 11.74 53.60 -20.38
C HIS A 729 11.51 55.12 -20.46
N VAL A 730 10.77 55.55 -21.46
CA VAL A 730 10.21 56.91 -21.48
C VAL A 730 9.15 56.95 -20.38
N SER A 731 9.52 57.46 -19.21
CA SER A 731 8.57 57.84 -18.19
C SER A 731 7.66 58.90 -18.81
N GLN A 732 6.43 58.52 -19.16
CA GLN A 732 5.39 59.50 -19.42
C GLN A 732 5.18 60.27 -18.11
N GLN A 733 5.51 61.57 -18.16
CA GLN A 733 5.15 62.60 -17.16
C GLN A 733 3.65 62.74 -17.08
#